data_970af60a6c073b7bb33fcdf25a8260c6
#
_entry.id   970af60a6c073b7bb33fcdf25a8260c6
#
_cell.length_a   1.000
_cell.length_b   1.000
_cell.length_c   1.000
_cell.angle_alpha   90.00
_cell.angle_beta   90.00
_cell.angle_gamma   90.00
#
_symmetry.space_group_name_H-M   'P 1'
#
loop_
_entity.id
_entity.type
_entity.pdbx_description
1 polymer ?
#
loop_
_entity_poly.entity_id
_entity_poly.type
_entity_poly.pdbx_seq_one_letter_code
_entity_poly.pdbx_strand_id
1 'polypeptide(L)'
;MKKSIIIISLILMLMPVVGVLAQVQPSYEAKLQGGKIILTPLDDNAVRIKYVEGEMRQMPELVYLDQAVAKIACKVKQSDGVKSFRLERMVVYVDERSGEVRVDDLQGKNLFRANKHELKRATIMGEPTREALLSFHSSEDEYLYGLGQFQDGYLNVKGLTRRLTQVNTQISVPFIISSKGYGVMWNNYGLTNFNPAENQVKLVRSTEVGKKETVNVTSTEGGRREVRQDNRFVAKVNIPEDGEYAILLDVGQKMARRHNLDIDGKNYINLRNVWLPPTTSVIVSLKAGEHDFAATLEAGDRPSVYYKKVDDKTTFHSPVAECVDYTVFVGNADQVISSYRKLTGNTPMLPKWALGYIHCRERFNTQTELLATAERFRAEGIPIDMIVQDWQYWGKYGWNAMRFDEGRYPDPAQMTAKLHEMDMRLMISVWSKIDHNAELGKEAAVKGYYIPGTTWIDFFNKEATEFYWENMSERLLKPYAIDAWWQDATEPENDDLAGRRINNQKELGDRYRNIYPNLVSQTVYEGLRKDDPQRRGMIFTRSGFSGIQRYASVLWSGDVGHDWQTLRYQISAGLGFNAAGLPWWTYDAGGFFRPYDQYTNKTYIEQMLRWVQVSTFLPLMRVHGYTSNTEPWNYGAEAQKVITDYIKLRYRLLPYIYSQVAKVSFDGSTLMRPLVFDFANDKRALEQDVEYMFGESILVSPVCAGGVNEWQTYLPEHDAGWYDFWSGKRFNGGEQVTTSVSIERMPVFVKGGSILPIGEERQHVGEKSDASIEIRVYPGRDAQFELYEDEGDNYNYEQGAYSIIGFKWDDKKQILSIANRQGEYQGMPQSREFVVTMNGTKQVIKYVGKRVTVKF
;
A
#
# COMPACT_ATOMS: atom_id res chain seq x y z
N MET A 1 -18.04 54.07 -54.79
CA MET A 1 -16.92 53.16 -54.53
C MET A 1 -16.14 53.71 -53.32
N LYS A 2 -16.42 53.19 -52.09
CA LYS A 2 -15.65 53.48 -50.90
C LYS A 2 -15.18 52.13 -50.37
N LYS A 3 -13.88 51.92 -50.37
CA LYS A 3 -13.21 50.72 -49.74
C LYS A 3 -13.11 50.99 -48.25
N SER A 4 -13.74 50.13 -47.42
CA SER A 4 -13.53 50.10 -45.99
C SER A 4 -12.42 49.13 -45.68
N ILE A 5 -11.38 49.64 -45.08
CA ILE A 5 -10.24 48.83 -44.53
C ILE A 5 -10.64 48.50 -43.10
N ILE A 6 -10.78 47.19 -42.82
CA ILE A 6 -10.93 46.68 -41.47
C ILE A 6 -9.51 46.43 -40.90
N ILE A 7 -9.15 47.23 -39.88
CA ILE A 7 -7.93 47.04 -39.11
C ILE A 7 -8.31 46.09 -37.98
N ILE A 8 -7.78 44.83 -38.01
CA ILE A 8 -7.85 43.89 -36.91
C ILE A 8 -6.69 44.25 -35.96
N SER A 9 -7.05 44.87 -34.84
CA SER A 9 -6.12 45.10 -33.74
C SER A 9 -5.92 43.79 -32.96
N LEU A 10 -4.74 43.19 -33.11
CA LEU A 10 -4.29 42.05 -32.29
C LEU A 10 -3.90 42.62 -30.93
N ILE A 11 -4.77 42.49 -29.94
CA ILE A 11 -4.45 42.76 -28.55
C ILE A 11 -3.72 41.50 -28.00
N LEU A 12 -2.39 41.56 -27.95
CA LEU A 12 -1.60 40.64 -27.15
C LEU A 12 -1.90 40.96 -25.68
N MET A 13 -2.71 40.14 -25.03
CA MET A 13 -2.76 40.10 -23.57
C MET A 13 -1.44 39.50 -23.06
N LEU A 14 -0.52 40.35 -22.66
CA LEU A 14 0.56 40.02 -21.76
C LEU A 14 -0.08 39.72 -20.41
N MET A 15 -0.33 38.43 -20.11
CA MET A 15 -0.52 38.00 -18.72
C MET A 15 0.81 38.21 -17.99
N PRO A 16 0.84 38.95 -16.89
CA PRO A 16 2.04 38.97 -16.07
C PRO A 16 2.23 37.55 -15.51
N VAL A 17 3.34 36.93 -15.84
CA VAL A 17 3.84 35.76 -15.09
C VAL A 17 4.17 36.29 -13.69
N VAL A 18 3.18 36.24 -12.82
CA VAL A 18 3.40 36.42 -11.38
C VAL A 18 4.12 35.16 -10.95
N GLY A 19 5.44 35.24 -10.90
CA GLY A 19 6.24 34.22 -10.21
C GLY A 19 5.70 34.16 -8.78
N VAL A 20 4.98 33.11 -8.46
CA VAL A 20 4.63 32.77 -7.09
C VAL A 20 5.96 32.42 -6.42
N LEU A 21 6.54 33.41 -5.74
CA LEU A 21 7.63 33.16 -4.79
C LEU A 21 7.05 32.18 -3.78
N ALA A 22 7.55 30.94 -3.75
CA ALA A 22 7.21 29.95 -2.75
C ALA A 22 7.40 30.62 -1.38
N GLN A 23 6.31 30.84 -0.64
CA GLN A 23 6.40 31.43 0.67
C GLN A 23 7.01 30.39 1.60
N VAL A 24 8.26 30.61 2.01
CA VAL A 24 8.94 29.76 2.97
C VAL A 24 8.12 29.76 4.27
N GLN A 25 7.72 28.58 4.73
CA GLN A 25 7.04 28.38 6.01
C GLN A 25 7.90 28.98 7.14
N PRO A 26 7.32 29.68 8.10
CA PRO A 26 8.08 30.16 9.24
C PRO A 26 8.60 28.98 10.06
N SER A 27 9.90 28.91 10.21
CA SER A 27 10.57 27.96 11.09
C SER A 27 10.98 28.65 12.38
N TYR A 28 10.86 27.93 13.48
CA TYR A 28 11.17 28.42 14.82
C TYR A 28 12.31 27.61 15.40
N GLU A 29 13.26 28.26 16.05
CA GLU A 29 14.43 27.60 16.61
C GLU A 29 14.42 27.59 18.15
N ALA A 30 14.82 26.46 18.72
CA ALA A 30 15.18 26.30 20.11
C ALA A 30 16.67 25.90 20.19
N LYS A 31 17.47 26.64 20.91
CA LYS A 31 18.91 26.41 21.03
C LYS A 31 19.19 25.40 22.15
N LEU A 32 20.03 24.42 21.87
CA LEU A 32 20.48 23.40 22.81
C LEU A 32 21.99 23.48 22.98
N GLN A 33 22.49 22.82 24.03
CA GLN A 33 23.94 22.64 24.18
C GLN A 33 24.44 21.67 23.11
N GLY A 34 25.14 22.16 22.10
CA GLY A 34 25.72 21.38 21.00
C GLY A 34 24.93 21.38 19.69
N GLY A 35 23.70 21.93 19.71
CA GLY A 35 22.88 21.94 18.48
C GLY A 35 21.65 22.85 18.60
N LYS A 36 20.69 22.61 17.73
CA LYS A 36 19.38 23.29 17.79
C LYS A 36 18.26 22.38 17.29
N ILE A 37 17.08 22.61 17.83
CA ILE A 37 15.82 22.06 17.30
C ILE A 37 15.15 23.12 16.45
N ILE A 38 14.76 22.74 15.24
CA ILE A 38 14.03 23.57 14.28
C ILE A 38 12.62 22.99 14.14
N LEU A 39 11.60 23.80 14.42
CA LEU A 39 10.19 23.44 14.27
C LEU A 39 9.61 24.17 13.08
N THR A 40 8.96 23.42 12.19
CA THR A 40 8.24 23.97 11.03
C THR A 40 6.80 23.45 11.06
N PRO A 41 5.80 24.30 11.39
CA PRO A 41 4.40 23.93 11.25
C PRO A 41 4.10 23.61 9.78
N LEU A 42 3.54 22.43 9.51
CA LEU A 42 3.21 21.99 8.16
C LEU A 42 1.69 21.99 7.90
N ASP A 43 0.91 21.74 8.94
CA ASP A 43 -0.56 21.81 8.91
C ASP A 43 -1.06 22.25 10.32
N ASP A 44 -2.36 22.44 10.49
CA ASP A 44 -2.97 22.80 11.78
C ASP A 44 -2.74 21.72 12.87
N ASN A 45 -2.54 20.48 12.44
CA ASN A 45 -2.29 19.29 13.26
C ASN A 45 -0.95 18.58 12.96
N ALA A 46 -0.03 19.21 12.22
CA ALA A 46 1.25 18.61 11.85
C ALA A 46 2.43 19.57 12.02
N VAL A 47 3.49 19.10 12.68
CA VAL A 47 4.73 19.85 12.89
C VAL A 47 5.93 19.01 12.53
N ARG A 48 6.81 19.54 11.68
CA ARG A 48 8.13 18.95 11.36
C ARG A 48 9.16 19.43 12.36
N ILE A 49 9.95 18.52 12.85
CA ILE A 49 10.96 18.75 13.88
C ILE A 49 12.29 18.25 13.39
N LYS A 50 13.29 19.13 13.33
CA LYS A 50 14.66 18.77 12.96
C LYS A 50 15.59 19.06 14.13
N TYR A 51 16.45 18.09 14.49
CA TYR A 51 17.60 18.35 15.34
C TYR A 51 18.86 18.36 14.49
N VAL A 52 19.64 19.42 14.61
CA VAL A 52 20.85 19.65 13.82
C VAL A 52 22.02 20.09 14.71
N GLU A 53 23.24 19.64 14.34
CA GLU A 53 24.50 20.02 14.97
C GLU A 53 25.44 20.58 13.89
N GLY A 54 25.85 21.85 14.04
CA GLY A 54 26.74 22.53 13.09
C GLY A 54 26.12 22.73 11.71
N GLU A 55 26.95 22.70 10.68
CA GLU A 55 26.50 22.74 9.29
C GLU A 55 25.95 21.39 8.85
N MET A 56 24.89 21.41 8.07
CA MET A 56 24.17 20.27 7.55
C MET A 56 24.13 20.32 6.01
N ARG A 57 24.40 19.19 5.36
CA ARG A 57 24.12 19.05 3.93
C ARG A 57 22.63 19.22 3.68
N GLN A 58 22.27 20.02 2.70
CA GLN A 58 20.87 20.14 2.28
C GLN A 58 20.51 18.93 1.39
N MET A 59 19.53 18.14 1.83
CA MET A 59 18.97 17.05 1.04
C MET A 59 17.83 17.58 0.16
N PRO A 60 17.62 17.05 -1.04
CA PRO A 60 16.44 17.38 -1.82
C PRO A 60 15.19 16.90 -1.09
N GLU A 61 14.10 17.67 -1.21
CA GLU A 61 12.81 17.25 -0.67
C GLU A 61 12.09 16.36 -1.68
N LEU A 62 12.02 15.06 -1.40
CA LEU A 62 11.46 14.05 -2.31
C LEU A 62 10.10 13.52 -1.84
N VAL A 63 9.71 13.79 -0.60
CA VAL A 63 8.49 13.25 0.01
C VAL A 63 7.43 14.33 0.19
N TYR A 64 7.77 15.42 0.87
CA TYR A 64 6.83 16.52 1.03
C TYR A 64 6.64 17.28 -0.28
N LEU A 65 5.39 17.72 -0.52
CA LEU A 65 5.11 18.62 -1.64
C LEU A 65 5.64 20.02 -1.34
N ASP A 66 6.20 20.67 -2.35
CA ASP A 66 6.59 22.07 -2.32
C ASP A 66 5.31 22.93 -2.47
N GLN A 67 4.49 22.96 -1.41
CA GLN A 67 3.24 23.71 -1.43
C GLN A 67 3.49 25.14 -0.97
N ALA A 68 2.83 26.07 -1.63
CA ALA A 68 2.50 27.38 -1.08
C ALA A 68 1.48 27.17 0.07
N VAL A 69 1.95 26.64 1.20
CA VAL A 69 1.09 26.38 2.35
C VAL A 69 0.72 27.74 2.95
N ALA A 70 -0.58 27.96 3.20
CA ALA A 70 -1.03 29.14 3.94
C ALA A 70 -0.24 29.24 5.27
N LYS A 71 0.17 30.46 5.65
CA LYS A 71 0.90 30.68 6.91
C LYS A 71 0.10 30.10 8.07
N ILE A 72 0.61 29.01 8.64
CA ILE A 72 0.01 28.40 9.81
C ILE A 72 0.32 29.28 11.02
N ALA A 73 -0.72 29.74 11.70
CA ALA A 73 -0.58 30.58 12.86
C ALA A 73 0.07 29.79 14.00
N CYS A 74 1.20 30.26 14.50
CA CYS A 74 1.90 29.68 15.63
C CYS A 74 2.19 30.77 16.66
N LYS A 75 1.74 30.56 17.93
CA LYS A 75 2.03 31.45 19.03
C LYS A 75 3.19 30.88 19.85
N VAL A 76 4.28 31.63 19.94
CA VAL A 76 5.47 31.22 20.68
C VAL A 76 5.51 31.89 22.04
N LYS A 77 5.80 31.11 23.08
CA LYS A 77 6.09 31.62 24.45
C LYS A 77 7.35 30.93 24.99
N GLN A 78 8.07 31.60 25.84
CA GLN A 78 9.23 31.04 26.53
C GLN A 78 9.13 31.31 28.03
N SER A 79 9.36 30.30 28.86
CA SER A 79 9.39 30.36 30.29
C SER A 79 10.31 29.28 30.84
N ASP A 80 11.22 29.64 31.76
CA ASP A 80 12.10 28.73 32.50
C ASP A 80 12.90 27.71 31.64
N GLY A 81 13.39 28.16 30.48
CA GLY A 81 14.14 27.32 29.54
C GLY A 81 13.29 26.39 28.69
N VAL A 82 11.96 26.52 28.74
CA VAL A 82 11.03 25.79 27.88
C VAL A 82 10.41 26.75 26.88
N LYS A 83 10.51 26.43 25.60
CA LYS A 83 9.75 27.08 24.52
C LYS A 83 8.49 26.32 24.23
N SER A 84 7.36 27.01 24.13
CA SER A 84 6.09 26.45 23.70
C SER A 84 5.62 27.09 22.40
N PHE A 85 5.12 26.22 21.49
CA PHE A 85 4.65 26.56 20.15
C PHE A 85 3.20 26.07 20.01
N ARG A 86 2.25 27.02 20.10
CA ARG A 86 0.83 26.69 20.06
C ARG A 86 0.31 26.83 18.62
N LEU A 87 -0.11 25.71 18.04
CA LEU A 87 -0.85 25.60 16.79
C LEU A 87 -2.36 25.52 17.08
N GLU A 88 -3.16 25.31 16.04
CA GLU A 88 -4.61 25.22 16.16
C GLU A 88 -5.07 23.98 16.94
N ARG A 89 -4.40 22.82 16.74
CA ARG A 89 -4.80 21.53 17.33
C ARG A 89 -3.82 20.96 18.35
N MET A 90 -2.66 21.59 18.56
CA MET A 90 -1.64 21.09 19.47
C MET A 90 -0.80 22.19 20.07
N VAL A 91 -0.08 21.83 21.14
CA VAL A 91 0.99 22.64 21.70
C VAL A 91 2.26 21.80 21.74
N VAL A 92 3.33 22.30 21.11
CA VAL A 92 4.65 21.66 21.15
C VAL A 92 5.52 22.39 22.16
N TYR A 93 6.17 21.64 23.02
CA TYR A 93 7.11 22.14 24.00
C TYR A 93 8.51 21.64 23.70
N VAL A 94 9.51 22.49 23.79
CA VAL A 94 10.92 22.13 23.69
C VAL A 94 11.63 22.64 24.97
N ASP A 95 12.18 21.73 25.74
CA ASP A 95 13.05 22.06 26.86
C ASP A 95 14.47 22.28 26.28
N GLU A 96 14.94 23.53 26.36
CA GLU A 96 16.24 23.93 25.80
C GLU A 96 17.44 23.37 26.60
N ARG A 97 17.24 22.84 27.83
CA ARG A 97 18.28 22.21 28.66
C ARG A 97 18.46 20.73 28.35
N SER A 98 17.35 19.99 28.25
CA SER A 98 17.37 18.55 28.02
C SER A 98 17.27 18.15 26.54
N GLY A 99 16.72 19.02 25.68
CA GLY A 99 16.37 18.71 24.30
C GLY A 99 15.09 17.87 24.17
N GLU A 100 14.32 17.69 25.24
CA GLU A 100 13.04 16.99 25.19
C GLU A 100 12.04 17.76 24.34
N VAL A 101 11.34 17.04 23.48
CA VAL A 101 10.20 17.55 22.72
C VAL A 101 8.94 16.86 23.20
N ARG A 102 7.95 17.62 23.62
CA ARG A 102 6.65 17.14 24.06
C ARG A 102 5.55 17.76 23.21
N VAL A 103 4.57 16.95 22.81
CA VAL A 103 3.38 17.41 22.10
C VAL A 103 2.15 17.05 22.91
N ASP A 104 1.39 18.08 23.27
CA ASP A 104 0.13 17.96 24.02
C ASP A 104 -1.04 18.37 23.11
N ASP A 105 -2.23 17.81 23.38
CA ASP A 105 -3.47 18.35 22.84
C ASP A 105 -3.80 19.73 23.46
N LEU A 106 -4.89 20.35 23.00
CA LEU A 106 -5.30 21.67 23.52
C LEU A 106 -5.84 21.63 24.96
N GLN A 107 -6.17 20.45 25.47
CA GLN A 107 -6.60 20.20 26.84
C GLN A 107 -5.42 19.94 27.78
N GLY A 108 -4.20 19.85 27.26
CA GLY A 108 -2.98 19.62 28.02
C GLY A 108 -2.68 18.13 28.27
N LYS A 109 -3.38 17.22 27.58
CA LYS A 109 -3.05 15.79 27.61
C LYS A 109 -1.82 15.55 26.75
N ASN A 110 -0.79 14.93 27.35
CA ASN A 110 0.39 14.51 26.59
C ASN A 110 0.04 13.41 25.60
N LEU A 111 0.39 13.62 24.32
CA LEU A 111 0.20 12.65 23.24
C LEU A 111 1.53 12.04 22.81
N PHE A 112 2.58 12.85 22.70
CA PHE A 112 3.89 12.42 22.22
C PHE A 112 5.00 13.06 23.06
N ARG A 113 6.06 12.28 23.35
CA ARG A 113 7.21 12.77 24.12
C ARG A 113 8.51 12.12 23.67
N ALA A 114 9.35 12.88 22.96
CA ALA A 114 10.68 12.48 22.54
C ALA A 114 11.73 13.00 23.53
N ASN A 115 12.49 12.10 24.11
CA ASN A 115 13.50 12.38 25.11
C ASN A 115 14.93 12.26 24.62
N LYS A 116 15.12 11.77 23.38
CA LYS A 116 16.46 11.59 22.81
C LYS A 116 16.49 11.93 21.32
N HIS A 117 17.33 12.90 20.98
CA HIS A 117 17.74 13.25 19.63
C HIS A 117 19.27 13.13 19.60
N GLU A 118 19.80 12.23 18.78
CA GLU A 118 21.23 11.96 18.75
C GLU A 118 21.75 11.97 17.31
N LEU A 119 22.90 12.62 17.13
CA LEU A 119 23.66 12.58 15.90
C LEU A 119 25.06 12.09 16.22
N LYS A 120 25.54 11.08 15.46
CA LYS A 120 26.92 10.61 15.53
C LYS A 120 27.59 10.81 14.18
N ARG A 121 28.83 11.24 14.17
CA ARG A 121 29.61 11.35 12.94
C ARG A 121 29.87 9.96 12.37
N ALA A 122 29.65 9.80 11.08
CA ALA A 122 29.91 8.58 10.32
C ALA A 122 30.60 8.93 9.01
N THR A 123 31.12 7.91 8.34
CA THR A 123 31.74 8.05 7.02
C THR A 123 31.34 6.86 6.16
N ILE A 124 30.77 7.13 4.98
CA ILE A 124 30.36 6.12 4.01
C ILE A 124 31.09 6.38 2.71
N MET A 125 31.78 5.39 2.18
CA MET A 125 32.54 5.50 0.91
C MET A 125 33.49 6.73 0.86
N GLY A 126 34.04 7.11 2.03
CA GLY A 126 34.93 8.28 2.16
C GLY A 126 34.23 9.63 2.29
N GLU A 127 32.89 9.69 2.21
CA GLU A 127 32.13 10.92 2.46
C GLU A 127 31.66 11.01 3.90
N PRO A 128 31.77 12.22 4.52
CA PRO A 128 31.22 12.45 5.83
C PRO A 128 29.68 12.38 5.79
N THR A 129 29.12 11.74 6.79
CA THR A 129 27.67 11.65 7.05
C THR A 129 27.44 11.58 8.56
N ARG A 130 26.23 11.29 8.98
CA ARG A 130 25.87 11.09 10.39
C ARG A 130 25.00 9.84 10.54
N GLU A 131 25.06 9.24 11.73
CA GLU A 131 23.97 8.38 12.22
C GLU A 131 22.98 9.28 12.93
N ALA A 132 21.70 9.05 12.71
CA ALA A 132 20.63 9.81 13.37
C ALA A 132 19.71 8.87 14.16
N LEU A 133 19.36 9.28 15.39
CA LEU A 133 18.49 8.54 16.28
C LEU A 133 17.45 9.46 16.92
N LEU A 134 16.20 9.02 16.86
CA LEU A 134 15.07 9.55 17.62
C LEU A 134 14.54 8.47 18.55
N SER A 135 14.38 8.77 19.85
CA SER A 135 13.69 7.90 20.80
C SER A 135 12.59 8.66 21.51
N PHE A 136 11.41 8.06 21.60
CA PHE A 136 10.24 8.63 22.25
C PHE A 136 9.53 7.60 23.13
N HIS A 137 8.79 8.09 24.11
CA HIS A 137 8.02 7.26 25.03
C HIS A 137 6.82 6.62 24.33
N SER A 138 6.57 5.36 24.64
CA SER A 138 5.45 4.56 24.13
C SER A 138 4.87 3.75 25.29
N SER A 139 3.71 4.18 25.83
CA SER A 139 3.13 3.59 27.05
C SER A 139 2.73 2.11 26.87
N GLU A 140 2.64 1.36 27.97
CA GLU A 140 2.35 -0.08 27.95
C GLU A 140 1.03 -0.41 27.23
N ASP A 141 0.01 0.42 27.44
CA ASP A 141 -1.34 0.29 26.86
C ASP A 141 -1.49 0.91 25.47
N GLU A 142 -0.39 1.25 24.82
CA GLU A 142 -0.36 1.84 23.47
C GLU A 142 -0.14 0.77 22.41
N TYR A 143 -0.84 0.93 21.28
CA TYR A 143 -0.66 0.15 20.06
C TYR A 143 -0.12 1.05 18.97
N LEU A 144 0.86 0.55 18.22
CA LEU A 144 1.47 1.24 17.09
C LEU A 144 1.24 0.44 15.80
N TYR A 145 0.84 1.12 14.74
CA TYR A 145 0.52 0.52 13.44
C TYR A 145 1.26 1.24 12.33
N GLY A 146 1.62 0.53 11.25
CA GLY A 146 2.30 1.14 10.11
C GLY A 146 3.59 0.45 9.72
N LEU A 147 4.62 1.23 9.37
CA LEU A 147 5.92 0.82 8.83
C LEU A 147 5.86 0.17 7.44
N GLY A 148 4.68 -0.04 6.86
CA GLY A 148 4.50 -0.67 5.56
C GLY A 148 4.09 -2.14 5.64
N GLN A 149 4.58 -2.95 4.70
CA GLN A 149 4.23 -4.36 4.53
C GLN A 149 5.39 -5.26 4.97
N PHE A 150 5.12 -6.21 5.88
CA PHE A 150 6.09 -7.18 6.38
C PHE A 150 5.51 -8.59 6.38
N GLN A 151 6.39 -9.61 6.37
CA GLN A 151 6.02 -11.04 6.31
C GLN A 151 6.07 -11.72 7.69
N ASP A 152 6.02 -10.97 8.78
CA ASP A 152 6.14 -11.48 10.15
C ASP A 152 4.78 -11.68 10.86
N GLY A 153 3.67 -11.26 10.21
CA GLY A 153 2.30 -11.44 10.72
C GLY A 153 1.87 -10.45 11.80
N TYR A 154 2.69 -9.47 12.16
CA TYR A 154 2.35 -8.45 13.15
C TYR A 154 1.70 -7.22 12.51
N LEU A 155 0.53 -6.86 13.01
CA LEU A 155 -0.10 -5.56 12.73
C LEU A 155 0.30 -4.49 13.75
N ASN A 156 0.27 -4.81 15.05
CA ASN A 156 0.85 -3.96 16.08
C ASN A 156 2.37 -4.10 16.07
N VAL A 157 3.07 -3.01 15.76
CA VAL A 157 4.53 -2.98 15.62
C VAL A 157 5.26 -2.53 16.89
N LYS A 158 4.53 -2.20 17.95
CA LYS A 158 5.14 -1.77 19.20
C LYS A 158 6.09 -2.84 19.76
N GLY A 159 7.26 -2.43 20.15
CA GLY A 159 8.29 -3.30 20.71
C GLY A 159 9.05 -4.16 19.69
N LEU A 160 8.55 -4.35 18.46
CA LEU A 160 9.25 -5.12 17.43
C LEU A 160 10.55 -4.42 16.99
N THR A 161 11.55 -5.22 16.67
CA THR A 161 12.76 -4.74 15.98
C THR A 161 12.61 -5.02 14.48
N ARG A 162 12.69 -4.00 13.63
CA ARG A 162 12.58 -4.14 12.17
C ARG A 162 13.67 -3.37 11.43
N ARG A 163 14.12 -3.93 10.30
CA ARG A 163 14.97 -3.24 9.34
C ARG A 163 14.12 -2.76 8.17
N LEU A 164 14.03 -1.43 7.98
CA LEU A 164 13.19 -0.82 6.95
C LEU A 164 14.00 -0.64 5.66
N THR A 165 13.90 -1.61 4.77
CA THR A 165 14.47 -1.58 3.41
C THR A 165 13.44 -2.07 2.41
N GLN A 166 13.61 -1.72 1.14
CA GLN A 166 12.78 -2.25 0.06
C GLN A 166 13.38 -3.56 -0.45
N VAL A 167 12.62 -4.64 -0.38
CA VAL A 167 12.97 -5.95 -0.98
C VAL A 167 11.71 -6.64 -1.46
N ASN A 168 11.83 -7.65 -2.34
CA ASN A 168 10.67 -8.45 -2.75
C ASN A 168 9.94 -8.98 -1.50
N THR A 169 8.62 -8.87 -1.48
CA THR A 169 7.70 -9.18 -0.38
C THR A 169 7.74 -8.25 0.85
N GLN A 170 8.57 -7.21 0.85
CA GLN A 170 8.60 -6.20 1.91
C GLN A 170 8.57 -4.78 1.33
N ILE A 171 7.66 -3.95 1.82
CA ILE A 171 7.56 -2.52 1.50
C ILE A 171 7.74 -1.75 2.79
N SER A 172 8.73 -0.87 2.83
CA SER A 172 9.11 -0.14 4.04
C SER A 172 8.77 1.33 3.93
N VAL A 173 7.94 1.81 4.86
CA VAL A 173 7.51 3.21 4.98
C VAL A 173 7.71 3.66 6.42
N PRO A 174 8.62 4.56 6.73
CA PRO A 174 8.95 4.94 8.11
C PRO A 174 7.91 5.90 8.70
N PHE A 175 6.65 5.46 8.71
CA PHE A 175 5.50 6.16 9.24
C PHE A 175 4.67 5.22 10.11
N ILE A 176 4.28 5.71 11.28
CA ILE A 176 3.42 5.00 12.23
C ILE A 176 2.27 5.88 12.68
N ILE A 177 1.16 5.23 13.03
CA ILE A 177 0.05 5.81 13.78
C ILE A 177 -0.08 5.13 15.14
N SER A 178 -0.48 5.90 16.14
CA SER A 178 -0.68 5.45 17.53
C SER A 178 -2.16 5.41 17.90
N SER A 179 -2.57 4.39 18.65
CA SER A 179 -3.88 4.33 19.30
C SER A 179 -4.15 5.49 20.28
N LYS A 180 -3.12 6.26 20.65
CA LYS A 180 -3.22 7.42 21.54
C LYS A 180 -3.57 8.73 20.82
N GLY A 181 -3.73 8.72 19.49
CA GLY A 181 -4.17 9.88 18.72
C GLY A 181 -3.03 10.75 18.20
N TYR A 182 -1.96 10.13 17.75
CA TYR A 182 -0.87 10.78 17.03
C TYR A 182 -0.27 9.88 15.95
N GLY A 183 0.51 10.46 15.05
CA GLY A 183 1.36 9.74 14.10
C GLY A 183 2.76 10.33 14.06
N VAL A 184 3.74 9.52 13.65
CA VAL A 184 5.14 9.95 13.47
C VAL A 184 5.64 9.50 12.12
N MET A 185 6.14 10.44 11.33
CA MET A 185 6.85 10.17 10.09
C MET A 185 8.34 10.49 10.30
N TRP A 186 9.20 9.49 10.12
CA TRP A 186 10.64 9.63 10.08
C TRP A 186 11.09 9.96 8.65
N ASN A 187 11.66 11.15 8.43
CA ASN A 187 12.01 11.63 7.10
C ASN A 187 13.49 11.35 6.77
N ASN A 188 13.77 10.09 6.45
CA ASN A 188 15.07 9.64 5.98
C ASN A 188 14.88 8.64 4.82
N TYR A 189 15.51 8.87 3.68
CA TYR A 189 15.33 8.08 2.45
C TYR A 189 16.24 6.84 2.40
N GLY A 190 17.18 6.71 3.32
CA GLY A 190 18.09 5.57 3.44
C GLY A 190 17.54 4.45 4.30
N LEU A 191 18.44 3.56 4.71
CA LEU A 191 18.13 2.51 5.68
C LEU A 191 17.66 3.12 6.99
N THR A 192 16.57 2.57 7.54
CA THR A 192 16.10 2.89 8.88
C THR A 192 15.91 1.60 9.69
N ASN A 193 16.44 1.57 10.90
CA ASN A 193 16.15 0.52 11.88
C ASN A 193 15.10 1.04 12.86
N PHE A 194 14.03 0.28 13.01
CA PHE A 194 12.99 0.53 13.99
C PHE A 194 13.26 -0.32 15.23
N ASN A 195 13.32 0.29 16.39
CA ASN A 195 13.71 -0.33 17.67
C ASN A 195 14.97 -1.20 17.53
N PRO A 196 16.11 -0.66 17.11
CA PRO A 196 17.32 -1.45 16.89
C PRO A 196 17.72 -2.20 18.18
N ALA A 197 18.05 -3.48 18.02
CA ALA A 197 18.54 -4.32 19.11
C ALA A 197 20.05 -4.11 19.30
N GLU A 198 20.46 -4.02 20.55
CA GLU A 198 21.86 -3.76 20.93
C GLU A 198 22.70 -5.03 21.00
N ASN A 199 22.06 -6.19 21.27
CA ASN A 199 22.75 -7.46 21.44
C ASN A 199 22.70 -8.28 20.16
N GLN A 200 23.83 -8.84 19.76
CA GLN A 200 23.97 -9.70 18.58
C GLN A 200 24.64 -11.02 18.95
N VAL A 201 24.07 -12.11 18.48
CA VAL A 201 24.68 -13.44 18.59
C VAL A 201 24.67 -14.11 17.21
N LYS A 202 25.83 -14.59 16.73
CA LYS A 202 25.95 -15.38 15.52
C LYS A 202 25.56 -16.81 15.80
N LEU A 203 24.72 -17.39 14.96
CA LEU A 203 24.41 -18.82 15.03
C LEU A 203 25.45 -19.58 14.22
N VAL A 204 26.03 -20.63 14.82
CA VAL A 204 27.08 -21.45 14.22
C VAL A 204 26.47 -22.72 13.63
N ARG A 205 26.90 -23.08 12.44
CA ARG A 205 26.42 -24.30 11.77
C ARG A 205 26.74 -25.55 12.64
N SER A 206 25.72 -26.32 12.94
CA SER A 206 25.88 -27.59 13.64
C SER A 206 26.36 -28.71 12.70
N THR A 207 26.84 -29.80 13.26
CA THR A 207 27.23 -31.01 12.51
C THR A 207 26.03 -31.83 12.04
N GLU A 208 24.82 -31.52 12.50
CA GLU A 208 23.59 -32.18 12.07
C GLU A 208 23.27 -31.85 10.63
N VAL A 209 23.10 -32.87 9.80
CA VAL A 209 22.74 -32.73 8.40
C VAL A 209 21.22 -32.69 8.27
N GLY A 210 20.69 -31.57 7.80
CA GLY A 210 19.26 -31.39 7.56
C GLY A 210 18.75 -32.19 6.35
N LYS A 211 17.43 -32.17 6.18
CA LYS A 211 16.74 -32.81 5.06
C LYS A 211 17.12 -32.18 3.73
N LYS A 212 17.25 -33.02 2.69
CA LYS A 212 17.29 -32.54 1.30
C LYS A 212 15.88 -32.40 0.78
N GLU A 213 15.59 -31.31 0.11
CA GLU A 213 14.30 -31.05 -0.47
C GLU A 213 14.47 -30.49 -1.89
N THR A 214 13.55 -30.89 -2.76
CA THR A 214 13.49 -30.33 -4.11
C THR A 214 12.53 -29.15 -4.11
N VAL A 215 13.04 -27.96 -4.43
CA VAL A 215 12.26 -26.71 -4.49
C VAL A 215 12.20 -26.20 -5.92
N ASN A 216 11.10 -25.54 -6.27
CA ASN A 216 10.98 -24.82 -7.54
C ASN A 216 11.58 -23.42 -7.33
N VAL A 217 12.41 -22.99 -8.27
CA VAL A 217 12.96 -21.62 -8.31
C VAL A 217 12.63 -20.95 -9.62
N THR A 218 12.38 -19.66 -9.55
CA THR A 218 12.14 -18.84 -10.73
C THR A 218 13.41 -18.71 -11.56
N SER A 219 13.29 -18.73 -12.86
CA SER A 219 14.37 -18.41 -13.79
C SER A 219 13.80 -17.72 -15.03
N THR A 220 14.67 -17.03 -15.76
CA THR A 220 14.32 -16.38 -17.04
C THR A 220 13.85 -17.34 -18.12
N GLU A 221 14.13 -18.63 -17.96
CA GLU A 221 13.76 -19.69 -18.93
C GLU A 221 12.51 -20.49 -18.53
N GLY A 222 11.80 -20.07 -17.49
CA GLY A 222 10.76 -20.83 -16.81
C GLY A 222 11.28 -21.39 -15.48
N GLY A 223 10.46 -22.06 -14.70
CA GLY A 223 10.91 -22.62 -13.42
C GLY A 223 11.95 -23.72 -13.58
N ARG A 224 12.88 -23.79 -12.64
CA ARG A 224 13.79 -24.95 -12.51
C ARG A 224 13.63 -25.59 -11.13
N ARG A 225 13.92 -26.88 -11.04
CA ARG A 225 13.96 -27.60 -9.77
C ARG A 225 15.39 -27.59 -9.24
N GLU A 226 15.56 -27.19 -7.99
CA GLU A 226 16.84 -27.27 -7.29
C GLU A 226 16.69 -28.19 -6.06
N VAL A 227 17.70 -29.04 -5.83
CA VAL A 227 17.82 -29.77 -4.57
C VAL A 227 18.54 -28.88 -3.58
N ARG A 228 17.84 -28.50 -2.52
CA ARG A 228 18.39 -27.71 -1.42
C ARG A 228 18.51 -28.54 -0.18
N GLN A 229 19.51 -28.24 0.61
CA GLN A 229 19.76 -28.93 1.88
C GLN A 229 19.58 -27.94 3.02
N ASP A 230 18.64 -28.21 3.89
CA ASP A 230 18.50 -27.50 5.14
C ASP A 230 19.71 -27.76 6.04
N ASN A 231 20.15 -26.74 6.76
CA ASN A 231 21.22 -26.84 7.74
C ASN A 231 20.77 -26.24 9.06
N ARG A 232 21.19 -26.85 10.14
CA ARG A 232 20.90 -26.37 11.47
C ARG A 232 22.02 -25.45 11.95
N PHE A 233 21.64 -24.26 12.42
CA PHE A 233 22.52 -23.28 13.04
C PHE A 233 22.11 -23.11 14.49
N VAL A 234 23.05 -23.03 15.41
CA VAL A 234 22.76 -22.99 16.85
C VAL A 234 23.60 -21.93 17.56
N ALA A 235 23.08 -21.44 18.65
CA ALA A 235 23.83 -20.62 19.62
C ALA A 235 23.19 -20.74 21.00
N LYS A 236 24.01 -20.53 22.03
CA LYS A 236 23.56 -20.29 23.40
C LYS A 236 23.49 -18.79 23.64
N VAL A 237 22.35 -18.32 24.11
CA VAL A 237 22.10 -16.89 24.37
C VAL A 237 21.78 -16.73 25.86
N ASN A 238 22.55 -15.89 26.53
CA ASN A 238 22.29 -15.59 27.92
C ASN A 238 21.37 -14.38 28.05
N ILE A 239 20.19 -14.59 28.59
CA ILE A 239 19.17 -13.56 28.86
C ILE A 239 19.38 -13.03 30.27
N PRO A 240 19.59 -11.69 30.44
CA PRO A 240 20.00 -11.13 31.74
C PRO A 240 18.89 -11.08 32.79
N GLU A 241 17.63 -10.98 32.37
CA GLU A 241 16.47 -10.84 33.25
C GLU A 241 15.19 -11.35 32.58
N ASP A 242 14.18 -11.69 33.37
CA ASP A 242 12.84 -12.08 32.89
C ASP A 242 12.18 -10.96 32.08
N GLY A 243 11.48 -11.28 31.00
CA GLY A 243 10.68 -10.31 30.26
C GLY A 243 10.35 -10.72 28.85
N GLU A 244 9.70 -9.80 28.13
CA GLU A 244 9.50 -9.92 26.69
C GLU A 244 10.72 -9.40 25.94
N TYR A 245 11.13 -10.12 24.93
CA TYR A 245 12.27 -9.80 24.08
C TYR A 245 11.86 -9.72 22.63
N ALA A 246 12.19 -8.61 22.00
CA ALA A 246 12.16 -8.48 20.56
C ALA A 246 13.41 -9.15 19.98
N ILE A 247 13.19 -10.08 19.06
CA ILE A 247 14.23 -10.84 18.40
C ILE A 247 14.11 -10.62 16.91
N LEU A 248 15.21 -10.17 16.28
CA LEU A 248 15.36 -10.07 14.84
C LEU A 248 16.28 -11.19 14.36
N LEU A 249 15.76 -12.09 13.56
CA LEU A 249 16.57 -13.05 12.81
C LEU A 249 17.04 -12.39 11.51
N ASP A 250 18.35 -12.35 11.29
CA ASP A 250 18.99 -11.96 10.03
C ASP A 250 19.68 -13.20 9.45
N VAL A 251 19.29 -13.66 8.26
CA VAL A 251 19.88 -14.83 7.63
C VAL A 251 21.29 -14.58 7.03
N GLY A 252 21.75 -13.32 7.03
CA GLY A 252 23.06 -12.92 6.54
C GLY A 252 23.22 -12.98 5.01
N GLN A 253 22.11 -12.85 4.29
CA GLN A 253 22.04 -12.77 2.83
C GLN A 253 21.26 -11.52 2.41
N LYS A 254 21.22 -11.19 1.13
CA LYS A 254 20.35 -10.12 0.60
C LYS A 254 18.88 -10.53 0.55
N MET A 255 18.61 -11.82 0.40
CA MET A 255 17.28 -12.45 0.37
C MET A 255 17.31 -13.75 1.17
N ALA A 256 16.20 -14.09 1.83
CA ALA A 256 15.99 -15.37 2.48
C ALA A 256 15.13 -16.31 1.62
N ARG A 257 15.23 -17.60 1.90
CA ARG A 257 14.35 -18.64 1.36
C ARG A 257 13.51 -19.29 2.45
N ARG A 258 13.95 -19.11 3.66
CA ARG A 258 13.30 -19.60 4.85
C ARG A 258 13.61 -18.71 6.03
N HIS A 259 12.59 -18.44 6.82
CA HIS A 259 12.73 -17.95 8.19
C HIS A 259 12.34 -19.08 9.13
N ASN A 260 13.25 -19.50 9.97
CA ASN A 260 12.98 -20.50 11.01
C ASN A 260 13.80 -20.18 12.24
N LEU A 261 13.15 -20.15 13.38
CA LEU A 261 13.79 -19.95 14.67
C LEU A 261 13.07 -20.76 15.75
N ASP A 262 13.84 -21.64 16.40
CA ASP A 262 13.46 -22.37 17.59
C ASP A 262 14.21 -21.80 18.79
N ILE A 263 13.55 -21.68 19.93
CA ILE A 263 14.14 -21.31 21.21
C ILE A 263 13.73 -22.38 22.24
N ASP A 264 14.70 -23.02 22.86
CA ASP A 264 14.50 -24.12 23.81
C ASP A 264 13.61 -25.23 23.23
N GLY A 265 13.77 -25.53 21.96
CA GLY A 265 13.01 -26.55 21.25
C GLY A 265 11.58 -26.14 20.84
N LYS A 266 11.11 -24.95 21.22
CA LYS A 266 9.83 -24.39 20.76
C LYS A 266 10.04 -23.54 19.53
N ASN A 267 9.24 -23.79 18.48
CA ASN A 267 9.27 -23.00 17.25
C ASN A 267 8.52 -21.69 17.41
N TYR A 268 9.17 -20.59 17.04
CA TYR A 268 8.60 -19.22 17.06
C TYR A 268 8.49 -18.60 15.69
N ILE A 269 9.34 -18.98 14.75
CA ILE A 269 9.31 -18.50 13.36
C ILE A 269 9.41 -19.72 12.46
N ASN A 270 8.47 -19.84 11.50
CA ASN A 270 8.52 -20.87 10.48
C ASN A 270 7.77 -20.41 9.23
N LEU A 271 8.48 -19.70 8.38
CA LEU A 271 7.94 -19.24 7.10
C LEU A 271 8.90 -19.69 5.98
N ARG A 272 8.34 -20.24 4.92
CA ARG A 272 9.09 -20.70 3.76
C ARG A 272 8.49 -20.10 2.50
N ASN A 273 9.33 -19.46 1.70
CA ASN A 273 8.96 -18.95 0.39
C ASN A 273 10.20 -18.85 -0.49
N VAL A 274 10.03 -18.75 -1.80
CA VAL A 274 11.16 -18.57 -2.74
C VAL A 274 11.82 -17.20 -2.54
N TRP A 275 11.05 -16.19 -2.21
CA TRP A 275 11.54 -14.85 -1.89
C TRP A 275 11.05 -14.43 -0.52
N LEU A 276 11.96 -14.15 0.39
CA LEU A 276 11.69 -13.55 1.69
C LEU A 276 12.69 -12.43 1.96
N PRO A 277 12.33 -11.44 2.76
CA PRO A 277 13.28 -10.44 3.24
C PRO A 277 14.47 -11.10 3.96
N PRO A 278 15.62 -10.45 4.04
CA PRO A 278 16.78 -10.99 4.75
C PRO A 278 16.54 -11.13 6.26
N THR A 279 15.56 -10.38 6.80
CA THR A 279 15.26 -10.34 8.24
C THR A 279 13.79 -10.60 8.51
N THR A 280 13.51 -11.13 9.69
CA THR A 280 12.16 -11.26 10.26
C THR A 280 12.20 -11.07 11.77
N SER A 281 11.07 -10.75 12.38
CA SER A 281 10.98 -10.37 13.78
C SER A 281 9.98 -11.24 14.54
N VAL A 282 10.22 -11.40 15.84
CA VAL A 282 9.28 -12.01 16.79
C VAL A 282 9.47 -11.41 18.17
N ILE A 283 8.40 -11.35 18.98
CA ILE A 283 8.46 -11.05 20.41
C ILE A 283 8.26 -12.34 21.17
N VAL A 284 9.16 -12.63 22.14
CA VAL A 284 9.17 -13.87 22.92
C VAL A 284 9.35 -13.57 24.39
N SER A 285 8.53 -14.18 25.24
CA SER A 285 8.73 -14.14 26.70
C SER A 285 9.83 -15.10 27.09
N LEU A 286 10.92 -14.60 27.66
CA LEU A 286 12.08 -15.38 28.08
C LEU A 286 12.35 -15.17 29.58
N LYS A 287 12.92 -16.21 30.22
CA LYS A 287 13.43 -16.16 31.58
C LYS A 287 14.89 -15.74 31.60
N ALA A 288 15.37 -15.24 32.74
CA ALA A 288 16.80 -15.03 32.96
C ALA A 288 17.55 -16.35 32.89
N GLY A 289 18.69 -16.39 32.22
CA GLY A 289 19.51 -17.60 32.06
C GLY A 289 19.91 -17.89 30.63
N GLU A 290 20.52 -19.07 30.45
CA GLU A 290 20.97 -19.57 29.16
C GLU A 290 19.82 -20.25 28.40
N HIS A 291 19.65 -19.86 27.12
CA HIS A 291 18.66 -20.37 26.18
C HIS A 291 19.32 -20.95 24.93
N ASP A 292 18.80 -22.05 24.42
CA ASP A 292 19.23 -22.68 23.18
C ASP A 292 18.47 -22.11 21.99
N PHE A 293 19.18 -21.33 21.18
CA PHE A 293 18.65 -20.78 19.91
C PHE A 293 19.07 -21.68 18.75
N ALA A 294 18.13 -22.07 17.91
CA ALA A 294 18.39 -22.89 16.74
C ALA A 294 17.57 -22.37 15.53
N ALA A 295 18.19 -22.34 14.37
CA ALA A 295 17.54 -22.00 13.11
C ALA A 295 17.84 -23.07 12.06
N THR A 296 16.81 -23.50 11.33
CA THR A 296 16.93 -24.40 10.19
C THR A 296 16.83 -23.59 8.90
N LEU A 297 17.96 -23.37 8.23
CA LEU A 297 18.09 -22.45 7.10
C LEU A 297 18.88 -23.11 5.95
N GLU A 298 19.15 -22.38 4.88
CA GLU A 298 19.94 -22.88 3.75
C GLU A 298 21.44 -22.95 4.07
N ALA A 299 22.16 -23.79 3.32
CA ALA A 299 23.60 -24.03 3.54
C ALA A 299 24.46 -22.76 3.39
N GLY A 300 24.03 -21.83 2.57
CA GLY A 300 24.74 -20.57 2.29
C GLY A 300 24.50 -19.47 3.31
N ASP A 301 23.51 -19.66 4.20
CA ASP A 301 23.13 -18.63 5.16
C ASP A 301 24.19 -18.45 6.26
N ARG A 302 24.22 -17.27 6.85
CA ARG A 302 25.12 -16.87 7.95
C ARG A 302 24.32 -16.12 9.00
N PRO A 303 23.43 -16.84 9.70
CA PRO A 303 22.44 -16.20 10.53
C PRO A 303 23.03 -15.56 11.78
N SER A 304 22.43 -14.44 12.14
CA SER A 304 22.59 -13.79 13.44
C SER A 304 21.21 -13.51 14.02
N VAL A 305 21.12 -13.57 15.32
CA VAL A 305 19.96 -13.03 16.04
C VAL A 305 20.38 -11.74 16.74
N TYR A 306 19.54 -10.74 16.63
CA TYR A 306 19.65 -9.49 17.37
C TYR A 306 18.51 -9.47 18.37
N TYR A 307 18.77 -9.10 19.61
CA TYR A 307 17.74 -9.10 20.64
C TYR A 307 17.87 -7.94 21.61
N LYS A 308 16.73 -7.47 22.09
CA LYS A 308 16.61 -6.48 23.15
C LYS A 308 15.39 -6.78 23.99
N LYS A 309 15.40 -6.41 25.26
CA LYS A 309 14.18 -6.41 26.07
C LYS A 309 13.22 -5.34 25.56
N VAL A 310 11.94 -5.70 25.47
CA VAL A 310 10.87 -4.73 25.15
C VAL A 310 10.73 -3.77 26.33
N ASP A 311 10.75 -2.48 26.01
CA ASP A 311 10.63 -1.38 26.97
C ASP A 311 9.53 -0.38 26.54
N ASP A 312 9.40 0.71 27.30
CA ASP A 312 8.45 1.79 27.04
C ASP A 312 8.94 2.82 26.01
N LYS A 313 9.90 2.45 25.15
CA LYS A 313 10.49 3.34 24.16
C LYS A 313 10.30 2.81 22.75
N THR A 314 10.04 3.73 21.85
CA THR A 314 10.07 3.50 20.41
C THR A 314 11.18 4.32 19.79
N THR A 315 11.98 3.71 18.92
CA THR A 315 13.19 4.31 18.36
C THR A 315 13.25 4.17 16.85
N PHE A 316 13.54 5.29 16.16
CA PHE A 316 14.00 5.30 14.77
C PHE A 316 15.49 5.59 14.74
N HIS A 317 16.23 4.80 13.98
CA HIS A 317 17.67 4.97 13.81
C HIS A 317 18.05 4.79 12.34
N SER A 318 18.74 5.76 11.77
CA SER A 318 19.31 5.67 10.42
C SER A 318 20.83 5.75 10.48
N PRO A 319 21.55 4.75 9.94
CA PRO A 319 23.02 4.75 9.92
C PRO A 319 23.61 5.77 8.95
N VAL A 320 22.78 6.32 8.03
CA VAL A 320 23.16 7.35 7.07
C VAL A 320 22.10 8.44 7.08
N ALA A 321 22.45 9.62 7.53
CA ALA A 321 21.57 10.77 7.67
C ALA A 321 22.38 12.09 7.65
N GLU A 322 21.69 13.20 7.60
CA GLU A 322 22.28 14.54 7.75
C GLU A 322 21.82 15.23 9.06
N CYS A 323 20.61 14.91 9.51
CA CYS A 323 20.01 15.40 10.74
C CYS A 323 19.00 14.38 11.27
N VAL A 324 18.51 14.58 12.49
CA VAL A 324 17.24 13.97 12.95
C VAL A 324 16.11 14.76 12.31
N ASP A 325 15.23 14.14 11.55
CA ASP A 325 14.14 14.80 10.84
C ASP A 325 12.87 13.94 10.93
N TYR A 326 11.84 14.47 11.59
CA TYR A 326 10.57 13.78 11.75
C TYR A 326 9.40 14.75 11.82
N THR A 327 8.21 14.25 11.52
CA THR A 327 6.97 15.01 11.65
C THR A 327 6.04 14.30 12.63
N VAL A 328 5.47 15.07 13.56
CA VAL A 328 4.42 14.62 14.46
C VAL A 328 3.09 15.16 13.98
N PHE A 329 2.11 14.26 13.85
CA PHE A 329 0.73 14.53 13.52
C PHE A 329 -0.14 14.28 14.75
N VAL A 330 -1.18 15.07 14.96
CA VAL A 330 -2.11 14.91 16.09
C VAL A 330 -3.54 14.74 15.56
N GLY A 331 -4.27 13.78 16.11
CA GLY A 331 -5.65 13.47 15.76
C GLY A 331 -5.93 11.97 15.78
N ASN A 332 -7.16 11.57 15.44
CA ASN A 332 -7.48 10.18 15.19
C ASN A 332 -6.79 9.68 13.92
N ALA A 333 -6.84 8.37 13.66
CA ALA A 333 -6.14 7.76 12.52
C ALA A 333 -6.49 8.41 11.17
N ASP A 334 -7.75 8.69 10.90
CA ASP A 334 -8.19 9.36 9.66
C ASP A 334 -7.61 10.78 9.53
N GLN A 335 -7.62 11.56 10.61
CA GLN A 335 -7.06 12.92 10.60
C GLN A 335 -5.54 12.90 10.38
N VAL A 336 -4.84 11.95 10.99
CA VAL A 336 -3.39 11.76 10.81
C VAL A 336 -3.07 11.37 9.38
N ILE A 337 -3.78 10.38 8.82
CA ILE A 337 -3.58 9.91 7.43
C ILE A 337 -3.95 10.98 6.41
N SER A 338 -5.06 11.69 6.60
CA SER A 338 -5.48 12.78 5.72
C SER A 338 -4.43 13.89 5.67
N SER A 339 -3.91 14.31 6.84
CA SER A 339 -2.85 15.31 6.92
C SER A 339 -1.54 14.81 6.29
N TYR A 340 -1.16 13.56 6.54
CA TYR A 340 -0.01 12.92 5.90
C TYR A 340 -0.12 12.96 4.37
N ARG A 341 -1.26 12.53 3.81
CA ARG A 341 -1.48 12.54 2.35
C ARG A 341 -1.54 13.95 1.77
N LYS A 342 -2.15 14.90 2.46
CA LYS A 342 -2.13 16.31 2.06
C LYS A 342 -0.70 16.82 1.92
N LEU A 343 0.20 16.49 2.86
CA LEU A 343 1.58 16.94 2.86
C LEU A 343 2.49 16.19 1.88
N THR A 344 2.23 14.91 1.64
CA THR A 344 3.03 14.05 0.76
C THR A 344 2.41 13.83 -0.61
N GLY A 345 1.26 14.41 -0.88
CA GLY A 345 0.48 14.34 -2.10
C GLY A 345 -0.71 13.38 -1.97
N ASN A 346 -1.91 13.90 -2.24
CA ASN A 346 -3.11 13.09 -2.34
C ASN A 346 -3.00 12.13 -3.53
N THR A 347 -3.65 10.98 -3.42
CA THR A 347 -3.73 10.05 -4.54
C THR A 347 -4.76 10.56 -5.56
N PRO A 348 -4.47 10.52 -6.87
CA PRO A 348 -5.49 10.78 -7.88
C PRO A 348 -6.55 9.67 -7.86
N MET A 349 -7.74 9.97 -8.40
CA MET A 349 -8.75 8.95 -8.65
C MET A 349 -8.18 7.87 -9.58
N LEU A 350 -8.24 6.62 -9.15
CA LEU A 350 -7.96 5.50 -10.04
C LEU A 350 -9.02 5.44 -11.16
N PRO A 351 -8.67 4.96 -12.35
CA PRO A 351 -9.66 4.69 -13.38
C PRO A 351 -10.64 3.62 -12.88
N LYS A 352 -11.93 3.80 -13.19
CA LYS A 352 -12.99 2.94 -12.64
C LYS A 352 -12.82 1.46 -13.01
N TRP A 353 -12.29 1.18 -14.19
CA TRP A 353 -11.99 -0.17 -14.66
C TRP A 353 -10.91 -0.88 -13.81
N ALA A 354 -10.01 -0.17 -13.17
CA ALA A 354 -9.04 -0.75 -12.23
C ALA A 354 -9.68 -1.38 -10.99
N LEU A 355 -10.91 -0.98 -10.66
CA LEU A 355 -11.65 -1.46 -9.48
C LEU A 355 -12.48 -2.73 -9.76
N GLY A 356 -12.59 -3.16 -11.03
CA GLY A 356 -13.16 -4.43 -11.43
C GLY A 356 -12.20 -5.60 -11.16
N TYR A 357 -12.30 -6.65 -11.97
CA TYR A 357 -11.44 -7.82 -11.86
C TYR A 357 -10.23 -7.71 -12.79
N ILE A 358 -9.04 -7.95 -12.25
CA ILE A 358 -7.76 -7.95 -12.95
C ILE A 358 -7.28 -9.40 -13.06
N HIS A 359 -7.24 -9.93 -14.29
CA HIS A 359 -6.74 -11.27 -14.55
C HIS A 359 -5.28 -11.23 -14.97
N CYS A 360 -4.46 -11.95 -14.25
CA CYS A 360 -3.04 -12.10 -14.54
C CYS A 360 -2.61 -13.55 -14.34
N ARG A 361 -1.71 -14.00 -15.18
CA ARG A 361 -0.92 -15.20 -14.97
C ARG A 361 0.52 -14.94 -15.46
N GLU A 362 1.48 -15.61 -14.93
CA GLU A 362 2.81 -15.62 -15.48
C GLU A 362 2.88 -16.77 -16.51
N ARG A 363 2.85 -16.56 -17.77
CA ARG A 363 2.51 -15.41 -18.63
C ARG A 363 1.76 -15.96 -19.84
N PHE A 364 1.17 -15.12 -20.66
CA PHE A 364 0.72 -15.54 -22.00
C PHE A 364 1.93 -15.64 -22.93
N ASN A 365 2.04 -16.74 -23.68
CA ASN A 365 3.20 -16.95 -24.54
C ASN A 365 3.01 -16.33 -25.93
N THR A 366 1.76 -16.12 -26.34
CA THR A 366 1.41 -15.57 -27.65
C THR A 366 0.20 -14.65 -27.59
N GLN A 367 0.11 -13.76 -28.57
CA GLN A 367 -1.06 -12.91 -28.82
C GLN A 367 -2.36 -13.73 -28.94
N THR A 368 -2.30 -14.88 -29.65
CA THR A 368 -3.47 -15.77 -29.83
C THR A 368 -3.96 -16.33 -28.50
N GLU A 369 -3.05 -16.76 -27.64
CA GLU A 369 -3.38 -17.31 -26.32
C GLU A 369 -4.05 -16.25 -25.43
N LEU A 370 -3.52 -15.03 -25.42
CA LEU A 370 -4.06 -13.92 -24.65
C LEU A 370 -5.49 -13.58 -25.11
N LEU A 371 -5.68 -13.40 -26.42
CA LEU A 371 -6.99 -13.07 -26.99
C LEU A 371 -8.02 -14.18 -26.76
N ALA A 372 -7.64 -15.45 -26.96
CA ALA A 372 -8.54 -16.58 -26.71
C ALA A 372 -8.98 -16.65 -25.24
N THR A 373 -8.09 -16.32 -24.30
CA THR A 373 -8.44 -16.22 -22.87
C THR A 373 -9.43 -15.09 -22.60
N ALA A 374 -9.21 -13.90 -23.18
CA ALA A 374 -10.10 -12.76 -23.06
C ALA A 374 -11.51 -13.06 -23.64
N GLU A 375 -11.56 -13.64 -24.83
CA GLU A 375 -12.82 -14.08 -25.46
C GLU A 375 -13.56 -15.09 -24.59
N ARG A 376 -12.86 -16.05 -23.98
CA ARG A 376 -13.46 -17.05 -23.11
C ARG A 376 -14.06 -16.45 -21.84
N PHE A 377 -13.44 -15.45 -21.20
CA PHE A 377 -14.05 -14.74 -20.09
C PHE A 377 -15.42 -14.16 -20.45
N ARG A 378 -15.53 -13.52 -21.62
CA ARG A 378 -16.81 -12.98 -22.12
C ARG A 378 -17.81 -14.09 -22.44
N ALA A 379 -17.37 -15.16 -23.11
CA ALA A 379 -18.24 -16.27 -23.49
C ALA A 379 -18.82 -17.02 -22.27
N GLU A 380 -18.04 -17.15 -21.20
CA GLU A 380 -18.49 -17.81 -19.97
C GLU A 380 -19.23 -16.85 -19.00
N GLY A 381 -19.41 -15.58 -19.37
CA GLY A 381 -20.09 -14.58 -18.55
C GLY A 381 -19.37 -14.26 -17.24
N ILE A 382 -18.06 -14.37 -17.21
CA ILE A 382 -17.22 -14.02 -16.07
C ILE A 382 -16.76 -12.56 -16.24
N PRO A 383 -17.16 -11.65 -15.33
CA PRO A 383 -16.80 -10.24 -15.47
C PRO A 383 -15.29 -10.01 -15.38
N ILE A 384 -14.79 -9.09 -16.21
CA ILE A 384 -13.38 -8.71 -16.25
C ILE A 384 -13.23 -7.34 -16.90
N ASP A 385 -12.32 -6.51 -16.39
CA ASP A 385 -11.94 -5.22 -17.01
C ASP A 385 -10.51 -5.20 -17.51
N MET A 386 -9.61 -6.00 -16.95
CA MET A 386 -8.20 -5.95 -17.31
C MET A 386 -7.59 -7.34 -17.44
N ILE A 387 -6.85 -7.55 -18.52
CA ILE A 387 -5.95 -8.68 -18.70
C ILE A 387 -4.49 -8.18 -18.70
N VAL A 388 -3.59 -8.97 -18.14
CA VAL A 388 -2.20 -8.57 -17.96
C VAL A 388 -1.27 -9.43 -18.78
N GLN A 389 -0.46 -8.82 -19.64
CA GLN A 389 0.67 -9.44 -20.28
C GLN A 389 1.91 -9.24 -19.43
N ASP A 390 2.33 -10.29 -18.76
CA ASP A 390 3.54 -10.31 -17.96
C ASP A 390 4.81 -10.41 -18.81
N TRP A 391 5.94 -10.42 -18.20
CA TRP A 391 7.29 -10.37 -18.75
C TRP A 391 7.56 -11.34 -19.93
N GLN A 392 8.73 -11.22 -20.61
CA GLN A 392 9.14 -11.98 -21.78
C GLN A 392 8.33 -11.78 -23.09
N TYR A 393 7.41 -10.81 -23.15
CA TYR A 393 6.80 -10.44 -24.44
C TYR A 393 7.84 -9.90 -25.45
N TRP A 394 8.98 -9.43 -24.95
CA TRP A 394 10.12 -8.97 -25.73
C TRP A 394 10.95 -10.09 -26.37
N GLY A 395 10.80 -11.35 -25.94
CA GLY A 395 11.43 -12.53 -26.53
C GLY A 395 12.92 -12.38 -26.81
N LYS A 396 13.31 -12.50 -28.08
CA LYS A 396 14.69 -12.42 -28.57
C LYS A 396 15.39 -11.06 -28.38
N TYR A 397 14.67 -10.00 -28.05
CA TYR A 397 15.22 -8.63 -27.95
C TYR A 397 15.88 -8.32 -26.62
N GLY A 398 15.78 -9.23 -25.65
CA GLY A 398 16.40 -9.07 -24.34
C GLY A 398 15.50 -8.41 -23.30
N TRP A 399 15.92 -8.47 -22.05
CA TRP A 399 15.13 -8.06 -20.90
C TRP A 399 14.73 -6.58 -20.96
N ASN A 400 13.41 -6.34 -20.91
CA ASN A 400 12.78 -5.01 -20.96
C ASN A 400 13.22 -4.17 -22.20
N ALA A 401 13.34 -4.82 -23.37
CA ALA A 401 13.71 -4.15 -24.62
C ALA A 401 12.66 -3.14 -25.11
N MET A 402 11.53 -2.98 -24.39
CA MET A 402 10.38 -2.14 -24.76
C MET A 402 9.89 -2.40 -26.20
N ARG A 403 9.83 -3.67 -26.55
CA ARG A 403 9.44 -4.15 -27.86
C ARG A 403 8.83 -5.54 -27.78
N PHE A 404 7.73 -5.78 -28.51
CA PHE A 404 7.15 -7.10 -28.65
C PHE A 404 7.94 -7.96 -29.62
N ASP A 405 8.08 -9.25 -29.30
CA ASP A 405 8.60 -10.25 -30.24
C ASP A 405 7.52 -10.59 -31.28
N GLU A 406 7.73 -10.19 -32.51
CA GLU A 406 6.77 -10.37 -33.61
C GLU A 406 6.48 -11.83 -33.93
N GLY A 407 7.36 -12.77 -33.55
CA GLY A 407 7.10 -14.20 -33.68
C GLY A 407 6.01 -14.71 -32.73
N ARG A 408 5.81 -14.03 -31.61
CA ARG A 408 4.81 -14.36 -30.60
C ARG A 408 3.62 -13.40 -30.63
N TYR A 409 3.88 -12.14 -30.89
CA TYR A 409 2.93 -11.04 -30.91
C TYR A 409 3.03 -10.33 -32.27
N PRO A 410 2.44 -10.91 -33.34
CA PRO A 410 2.62 -10.40 -34.71
C PRO A 410 1.99 -9.03 -34.92
N ASP A 411 0.94 -8.68 -34.17
CA ASP A 411 0.26 -7.38 -34.26
C ASP A 411 -0.27 -6.94 -32.89
N PRO A 412 0.60 -6.37 -32.02
CA PRO A 412 0.18 -5.91 -30.71
C PRO A 412 -0.85 -4.78 -30.75
N ALA A 413 -0.86 -3.94 -31.79
CA ALA A 413 -1.86 -2.89 -31.95
C ALA A 413 -3.26 -3.49 -32.17
N GLN A 414 -3.37 -4.49 -33.06
CA GLN A 414 -4.63 -5.23 -33.26
C GLN A 414 -5.04 -5.98 -31.98
N MET A 415 -4.08 -6.55 -31.24
CA MET A 415 -4.36 -7.23 -29.98
C MET A 415 -5.05 -6.30 -29.00
N THR A 416 -4.49 -5.11 -28.76
CA THR A 416 -5.07 -4.12 -27.86
C THR A 416 -6.42 -3.61 -28.38
N ALA A 417 -6.53 -3.33 -29.68
CA ALA A 417 -7.80 -2.90 -30.28
C ALA A 417 -8.92 -3.94 -30.05
N LYS A 418 -8.64 -5.26 -30.23
CA LYS A 418 -9.61 -6.32 -29.95
C LYS A 418 -9.98 -6.41 -28.46
N LEU A 419 -9.03 -6.17 -27.55
CA LEU A 419 -9.35 -6.10 -26.13
C LEU A 419 -10.28 -4.92 -25.84
N HIS A 420 -10.02 -3.75 -26.42
CA HIS A 420 -10.87 -2.57 -26.27
C HIS A 420 -12.28 -2.78 -26.88
N GLU A 421 -12.41 -3.52 -27.99
CA GLU A 421 -13.73 -3.92 -28.55
C GLU A 421 -14.52 -4.81 -27.57
N MET A 422 -13.84 -5.54 -26.70
CA MET A 422 -14.44 -6.33 -25.62
C MET A 422 -14.57 -5.55 -24.31
N ASP A 423 -14.35 -4.24 -24.28
CA ASP A 423 -14.28 -3.43 -23.05
C ASP A 423 -13.29 -3.99 -22.02
N MET A 424 -12.14 -4.47 -22.47
CA MET A 424 -11.02 -4.91 -21.65
C MET A 424 -9.82 -4.01 -21.84
N ARG A 425 -9.05 -3.79 -20.77
CA ARG A 425 -7.80 -3.02 -20.76
C ARG A 425 -6.61 -3.97 -20.74
N LEU A 426 -5.50 -3.50 -21.31
CA LEU A 426 -4.22 -4.21 -21.31
C LEU A 426 -3.22 -3.54 -20.38
N MET A 427 -2.76 -4.28 -19.38
CA MET A 427 -1.57 -3.94 -18.61
C MET A 427 -0.38 -4.75 -19.13
N ILE A 428 0.78 -4.12 -19.25
CA ILE A 428 2.02 -4.84 -19.56
C ILE A 428 3.09 -4.63 -18.49
N SER A 429 3.92 -5.65 -18.31
CA SER A 429 5.05 -5.63 -17.37
C SER A 429 6.21 -4.82 -17.96
N VAL A 430 6.75 -3.89 -17.18
CA VAL A 430 7.95 -3.13 -17.47
C VAL A 430 8.86 -3.15 -16.25
N TRP A 431 10.16 -2.90 -16.46
CA TRP A 431 11.17 -3.01 -15.42
C TRP A 431 12.02 -1.75 -15.33
N SER A 432 12.48 -1.40 -14.15
CA SER A 432 13.46 -0.32 -13.98
C SER A 432 14.87 -0.70 -14.44
N LYS A 433 15.07 -1.94 -14.91
CA LYS A 433 16.30 -2.43 -15.53
C LYS A 433 16.13 -2.68 -17.03
N ILE A 434 17.19 -2.58 -17.79
CA ILE A 434 17.27 -2.92 -19.21
C ILE A 434 18.53 -3.78 -19.42
N ASP A 435 18.39 -4.90 -20.15
CA ASP A 435 19.55 -5.75 -20.47
C ASP A 435 20.59 -4.96 -21.29
N HIS A 436 21.86 -5.01 -20.89
CA HIS A 436 22.95 -4.36 -21.60
C HIS A 436 23.10 -4.81 -23.06
N ASN A 437 22.64 -6.01 -23.40
CA ASN A 437 22.68 -6.56 -24.76
C ASN A 437 21.50 -6.08 -25.61
N ALA A 438 20.40 -5.63 -25.00
CA ALA A 438 19.29 -5.02 -25.73
C ALA A 438 19.75 -3.75 -26.45
N GLU A 439 19.09 -3.39 -27.55
CA GLU A 439 19.38 -2.15 -28.31
C GLU A 439 19.38 -0.91 -27.39
N LEU A 440 18.30 -0.75 -26.61
CA LEU A 440 18.16 0.33 -25.64
C LEU A 440 19.23 0.27 -24.53
N GLY A 441 19.59 -0.95 -24.11
CA GLY A 441 20.62 -1.14 -23.10
C GLY A 441 21.99 -0.70 -23.55
N LYS A 442 22.35 -0.95 -24.79
CA LYS A 442 23.61 -0.45 -25.40
C LYS A 442 23.63 1.07 -25.46
N GLU A 443 22.51 1.69 -25.84
CA GLU A 443 22.36 3.14 -25.86
C GLU A 443 22.47 3.73 -24.45
N ALA A 444 21.75 3.18 -23.48
CA ALA A 444 21.81 3.61 -22.09
C ALA A 444 23.22 3.49 -21.51
N ALA A 445 23.96 2.43 -21.85
CA ALA A 445 25.34 2.24 -21.42
C ALA A 445 26.29 3.31 -21.98
N VAL A 446 26.18 3.62 -23.27
CA VAL A 446 27.00 4.67 -23.91
C VAL A 446 26.72 6.04 -23.28
N LYS A 447 25.47 6.31 -22.92
CA LYS A 447 25.05 7.57 -22.27
C LYS A 447 25.32 7.63 -20.76
N GLY A 448 25.74 6.50 -20.14
CA GLY A 448 26.01 6.43 -18.70
C GLY A 448 24.74 6.48 -17.84
N TYR A 449 23.63 5.95 -18.30
CA TYR A 449 22.32 6.01 -17.63
C TYR A 449 22.07 4.88 -16.65
N TYR A 450 23.03 3.96 -16.45
CA TYR A 450 22.93 2.92 -15.44
C TYR A 450 23.52 3.34 -14.10
N ILE A 451 22.97 2.81 -13.03
CA ILE A 451 23.68 2.76 -11.74
C ILE A 451 24.91 1.90 -11.91
N PRO A 452 26.13 2.39 -11.58
CA PRO A 452 27.38 1.71 -11.88
C PRO A 452 27.43 0.25 -11.41
N GLY A 453 27.80 -0.64 -12.34
CA GLY A 453 27.91 -2.08 -12.09
C GLY A 453 26.58 -2.84 -11.98
N THR A 454 25.50 -2.24 -12.46
CA THR A 454 24.15 -2.87 -12.50
C THR A 454 23.51 -2.74 -13.89
N THR A 455 22.36 -3.41 -14.08
CA THR A 455 21.46 -3.20 -15.22
C THR A 455 20.32 -2.24 -14.90
N TRP A 456 20.33 -1.61 -13.73
CA TRP A 456 19.28 -0.71 -13.25
C TRP A 456 19.52 0.71 -13.75
N ILE A 457 18.47 1.33 -14.31
CA ILE A 457 18.51 2.73 -14.75
C ILE A 457 18.62 3.65 -13.53
N ASP A 458 19.43 4.68 -13.65
CA ASP A 458 19.65 5.70 -12.61
C ASP A 458 18.52 6.73 -12.63
N PHE A 459 17.40 6.44 -11.98
CA PHE A 459 16.25 7.35 -11.88
C PHE A 459 16.53 8.62 -11.05
N PHE A 460 17.70 8.76 -10.46
CA PHE A 460 18.15 10.03 -9.87
C PHE A 460 18.80 10.95 -10.92
N ASN A 461 19.11 10.43 -12.09
CA ASN A 461 19.64 11.19 -13.23
C ASN A 461 18.47 11.58 -14.16
N LYS A 462 18.20 12.88 -14.27
CA LYS A 462 17.10 13.42 -15.07
C LYS A 462 17.14 12.98 -16.52
N GLU A 463 18.33 12.98 -17.15
CA GLU A 463 18.48 12.56 -18.55
C GLU A 463 18.16 11.07 -18.73
N ALA A 464 18.47 10.23 -17.73
CA ALA A 464 18.12 8.81 -17.76
C ALA A 464 16.62 8.59 -17.58
N THR A 465 15.93 9.40 -16.76
CA THR A 465 14.47 9.34 -16.62
C THR A 465 13.75 9.77 -17.89
N GLU A 466 14.21 10.84 -18.53
CA GLU A 466 13.69 11.32 -19.81
C GLU A 466 13.86 10.25 -20.89
N PHE A 467 15.05 9.66 -21.01
CA PHE A 467 15.32 8.55 -21.93
C PHE A 467 14.41 7.34 -21.69
N TYR A 468 14.22 6.95 -20.43
CA TYR A 468 13.37 5.82 -20.09
C TYR A 468 11.93 6.06 -20.52
N TRP A 469 11.35 7.23 -20.17
CA TRP A 469 9.98 7.55 -20.51
C TRP A 469 9.79 7.71 -22.03
N GLU A 470 10.67 8.43 -22.72
CA GLU A 470 10.57 8.61 -24.18
C GLU A 470 10.50 7.27 -24.91
N ASN A 471 11.32 6.29 -24.50
CA ASN A 471 11.28 4.96 -25.10
C ASN A 471 10.01 4.19 -24.74
N MET A 472 9.50 4.28 -23.50
CA MET A 472 8.21 3.70 -23.15
C MET A 472 7.07 4.30 -23.99
N SER A 473 7.04 5.62 -24.11
CA SER A 473 6.01 6.32 -24.85
C SER A 473 6.02 5.99 -26.34
N GLU A 474 7.19 6.11 -26.98
CA GLU A 474 7.31 5.95 -28.43
C GLU A 474 7.22 4.47 -28.89
N ARG A 475 7.67 3.53 -28.06
CA ARG A 475 7.76 2.12 -28.43
C ARG A 475 6.60 1.27 -27.94
N LEU A 476 5.89 1.70 -26.88
CA LEU A 476 4.83 0.90 -26.27
C LEU A 476 3.50 1.68 -26.17
N LEU A 477 3.47 2.86 -25.55
CA LEU A 477 2.23 3.61 -25.31
C LEU A 477 1.56 4.03 -26.64
N LYS A 478 2.24 4.82 -27.45
CA LYS A 478 1.67 5.42 -28.66
C LYS A 478 1.31 4.39 -29.73
N PRO A 479 2.18 3.41 -30.05
CA PRO A 479 1.86 2.44 -31.11
C PRO A 479 0.80 1.41 -30.72
N TYR A 480 0.66 1.09 -29.42
CA TYR A 480 -0.17 -0.02 -28.96
C TYR A 480 -1.29 0.37 -28.02
N ALA A 481 -1.42 1.66 -27.67
CA ALA A 481 -2.45 2.17 -26.76
C ALA A 481 -2.55 1.38 -25.43
N ILE A 482 -1.42 1.05 -24.82
CA ILE A 482 -1.35 0.35 -23.55
C ILE A 482 -2.06 1.16 -22.46
N ASP A 483 -2.88 0.50 -21.62
CA ASP A 483 -3.75 1.16 -20.65
C ASP A 483 -3.11 1.32 -19.27
N ALA A 484 -2.28 0.36 -18.85
CA ALA A 484 -1.67 0.36 -17.52
C ALA A 484 -0.27 -0.27 -17.53
N TRP A 485 0.50 0.04 -16.49
CA TRP A 485 1.92 -0.31 -16.42
C TRP A 485 2.23 -1.07 -15.14
N TRP A 486 2.73 -2.30 -15.28
CA TRP A 486 3.23 -3.08 -14.17
C TRP A 486 4.74 -2.91 -14.06
N GLN A 487 5.16 -2.12 -13.08
CA GLN A 487 6.57 -1.86 -12.77
C GLN A 487 7.07 -2.90 -11.77
N ASP A 488 7.69 -3.96 -12.28
CA ASP A 488 8.24 -5.02 -11.44
C ASP A 488 9.66 -4.68 -10.98
N ALA A 489 10.07 -5.26 -9.84
CA ALA A 489 11.41 -5.17 -9.25
C ALA A 489 11.95 -3.75 -9.06
N THR A 490 11.10 -2.85 -8.57
CA THR A 490 11.42 -1.42 -8.38
C THR A 490 12.10 -1.08 -7.06
N GLU A 491 12.51 -2.05 -6.25
CA GLU A 491 13.20 -1.83 -4.95
C GLU A 491 14.49 -0.98 -5.06
N PRO A 492 15.44 -1.13 -6.02
CA PRO A 492 15.66 -2.22 -6.97
C PRO A 492 15.95 -3.56 -6.28
N GLU A 493 15.78 -4.64 -7.04
CA GLU A 493 15.89 -6.01 -6.54
C GLU A 493 17.22 -6.26 -5.79
N ASN A 494 17.16 -6.94 -4.65
CA ASN A 494 18.31 -7.22 -3.78
C ASN A 494 19.01 -5.98 -3.17
N ASP A 495 18.30 -4.86 -3.04
CA ASP A 495 18.81 -3.67 -2.36
C ASP A 495 20.12 -3.13 -3.02
N ASP A 496 20.10 -2.95 -4.32
CA ASP A 496 21.28 -2.67 -5.13
C ASP A 496 21.87 -1.25 -4.96
N LEU A 497 21.24 -0.34 -4.22
CA LEU A 497 21.75 1.02 -3.98
C LEU A 497 22.80 1.08 -2.86
N ALA A 498 22.89 0.07 -2.00
CA ALA A 498 23.85 0.04 -0.90
C ALA A 498 25.29 0.00 -1.42
N GLY A 499 26.13 0.92 -0.93
CA GLY A 499 27.54 1.02 -1.32
C GLY A 499 27.75 1.41 -2.79
N ARG A 500 26.78 2.10 -3.42
CA ARG A 500 26.85 2.55 -4.81
C ARG A 500 26.76 4.05 -4.95
N ARG A 501 27.19 4.53 -6.10
CA ARG A 501 27.00 5.92 -6.54
C ARG A 501 25.81 6.01 -7.48
N ILE A 502 25.03 7.07 -7.33
CA ILE A 502 23.85 7.41 -8.12
C ILE A 502 23.92 8.85 -8.62
N ASN A 503 22.92 9.29 -9.39
CA ASN A 503 22.83 10.62 -9.97
C ASN A 503 24.12 10.98 -10.75
N ASN A 504 24.43 10.13 -11.72
CA ASN A 504 25.68 10.25 -12.48
C ASN A 504 26.92 10.32 -11.56
N GLN A 505 26.95 9.43 -10.57
CA GLN A 505 28.01 9.25 -9.56
C GLN A 505 28.21 10.44 -8.59
N LYS A 506 27.29 11.41 -8.55
CA LYS A 506 27.40 12.59 -7.68
C LYS A 506 26.92 12.34 -6.24
N GLU A 507 26.08 11.32 -6.03
CA GLU A 507 25.42 11.05 -4.77
C GLU A 507 25.70 9.63 -4.24
N LEU A 508 25.62 9.47 -2.89
CA LEU A 508 25.67 8.16 -2.25
C LEU A 508 24.31 7.49 -2.34
N GLY A 509 24.23 6.30 -2.90
CA GLY A 509 23.02 5.49 -2.92
C GLY A 509 22.48 5.17 -1.52
N ASP A 510 23.35 5.02 -0.53
CA ASP A 510 23.00 4.78 0.87
C ASP A 510 22.07 5.84 1.46
N ARG A 511 22.14 7.10 1.01
CA ARG A 511 21.24 8.19 1.42
C ARG A 511 19.82 8.04 0.88
N TYR A 512 19.62 7.26 -0.19
CA TYR A 512 18.41 7.26 -1.01
C TYR A 512 17.83 5.86 -1.24
N ARG A 513 18.29 4.83 -0.54
CA ARG A 513 17.96 3.42 -0.81
C ARG A 513 16.48 3.14 -0.94
N ASN A 514 15.65 3.74 -0.10
CA ASN A 514 14.21 3.44 -0.01
C ASN A 514 13.34 4.27 -0.94
N ILE A 515 13.84 5.39 -1.52
CA ILE A 515 13.03 6.30 -2.34
C ILE A 515 13.05 5.98 -3.83
N TYR A 516 13.93 5.10 -4.30
CA TYR A 516 14.08 4.73 -5.70
C TYR A 516 12.75 4.36 -6.40
N PRO A 517 11.88 3.52 -5.81
CA PRO A 517 10.61 3.15 -6.45
C PRO A 517 9.69 4.35 -6.70
N ASN A 518 9.75 5.38 -5.84
CA ASN A 518 8.96 6.59 -6.05
C ASN A 518 9.40 7.33 -7.31
N LEU A 519 10.70 7.39 -7.60
CA LEU A 519 11.25 8.06 -8.79
C LEU A 519 10.91 7.30 -10.07
N VAL A 520 10.90 5.96 -10.02
CA VAL A 520 10.43 5.13 -11.14
C VAL A 520 8.96 5.43 -11.44
N SER A 521 8.11 5.40 -10.42
CA SER A 521 6.67 5.67 -10.57
C SER A 521 6.39 7.13 -10.96
N GLN A 522 7.15 8.08 -10.41
CA GLN A 522 7.08 9.50 -10.80
C GLN A 522 7.35 9.68 -12.30
N THR A 523 8.44 9.10 -12.80
CA THR A 523 8.83 9.19 -14.20
C THR A 523 7.70 8.73 -15.13
N VAL A 524 7.09 7.61 -14.81
CA VAL A 524 6.01 7.06 -15.65
C VAL A 524 4.71 7.86 -15.48
N TYR A 525 4.34 8.24 -14.25
CA TYR A 525 3.11 9.02 -14.02
C TYR A 525 3.15 10.39 -14.67
N GLU A 526 4.24 11.16 -14.50
CA GLU A 526 4.40 12.47 -15.10
C GLU A 526 4.45 12.37 -16.63
N GLY A 527 5.08 11.31 -17.14
CA GLY A 527 5.09 11.01 -18.56
C GLY A 527 3.71 10.72 -19.12
N LEU A 528 2.89 9.91 -18.44
CA LEU A 528 1.50 9.64 -18.81
C LEU A 528 0.66 10.92 -18.78
N ARG A 529 0.79 11.76 -17.75
CA ARG A 529 0.09 13.05 -17.68
C ARG A 529 0.45 13.97 -18.85
N LYS A 530 1.66 13.89 -19.38
CA LYS A 530 2.13 14.67 -20.53
C LYS A 530 1.63 14.11 -21.86
N ASP A 531 1.80 12.81 -22.08
CA ASP A 531 1.62 12.18 -23.41
C ASP A 531 0.21 11.60 -23.62
N ASP A 532 -0.52 11.31 -22.53
CA ASP A 532 -1.90 10.83 -22.55
C ASP A 532 -2.76 11.52 -21.46
N PRO A 533 -2.90 12.86 -21.51
CA PRO A 533 -3.56 13.65 -20.47
C PRO A 533 -5.06 13.41 -20.36
N GLN A 534 -5.66 12.69 -21.31
CA GLN A 534 -7.09 12.43 -21.34
C GLN A 534 -7.46 11.13 -20.61
N ARG A 535 -6.51 10.25 -20.30
CA ARG A 535 -6.74 9.00 -19.58
C ARG A 535 -6.06 9.01 -18.23
N ARG A 536 -6.77 8.49 -17.20
CA ARG A 536 -6.18 8.28 -15.87
C ARG A 536 -5.08 7.22 -15.93
N GLY A 537 -3.89 7.59 -15.46
CA GLY A 537 -2.80 6.65 -15.31
C GLY A 537 -3.10 5.61 -14.22
N MET A 538 -2.64 4.40 -14.44
CA MET A 538 -2.56 3.36 -13.42
C MET A 538 -1.18 2.71 -13.48
N ILE A 539 -0.50 2.75 -12.35
CA ILE A 539 0.81 2.13 -12.16
C ILE A 539 0.66 1.04 -11.11
N PHE A 540 1.13 -0.15 -11.47
CA PHE A 540 1.17 -1.29 -10.56
C PHE A 540 2.62 -1.57 -10.24
N THR A 541 3.04 -1.47 -8.98
CA THR A 541 4.46 -1.57 -8.61
C THR A 541 4.68 -2.42 -7.36
N ARG A 542 5.83 -3.11 -7.28
CA ARG A 542 6.15 -4.03 -6.17
C ARG A 542 6.71 -3.30 -4.94
N SER A 543 7.22 -2.10 -5.10
CA SER A 543 7.86 -1.38 -4.03
C SER A 543 7.43 0.09 -3.99
N GLY A 544 7.59 0.71 -2.81
CA GLY A 544 7.20 2.10 -2.62
C GLY A 544 7.67 2.65 -1.28
N PHE A 545 7.69 3.98 -1.22
CA PHE A 545 8.07 4.74 -0.03
C PHE A 545 7.03 5.83 0.23
N SER A 546 7.17 6.59 1.33
CA SER A 546 6.31 7.74 1.63
C SER A 546 6.10 8.63 0.41
N GLY A 547 4.84 8.97 0.12
CA GLY A 547 4.48 9.87 -1.00
C GLY A 547 4.25 9.19 -2.35
N ILE A 548 4.46 7.87 -2.49
CA ILE A 548 4.26 7.17 -3.77
C ILE A 548 2.80 7.21 -4.26
N GLN A 549 1.84 7.31 -3.34
CA GLN A 549 0.42 7.34 -3.66
C GLN A 549 0.03 8.46 -4.64
N ARG A 550 0.77 9.56 -4.69
CA ARG A 550 0.51 10.68 -5.60
C ARG A 550 0.74 10.38 -7.08
N TYR A 551 1.36 9.25 -7.37
CA TYR A 551 1.67 8.81 -8.74
C TYR A 551 0.73 7.71 -9.25
N ALA A 552 -0.51 7.67 -8.79
CA ALA A 552 -1.51 6.64 -9.14
C ALA A 552 -0.99 5.20 -8.95
N SER A 553 -0.11 5.01 -7.96
CA SER A 553 0.57 3.74 -7.72
C SER A 553 -0.24 2.81 -6.85
N VAL A 554 -0.45 1.61 -7.35
CA VAL A 554 -1.02 0.45 -6.65
C VAL A 554 0.10 -0.52 -6.35
N LEU A 555 0.15 -1.06 -5.13
CA LEU A 555 1.21 -1.97 -4.73
C LEU A 555 0.66 -3.37 -4.44
N TRP A 556 1.46 -4.39 -4.74
CA TRP A 556 1.14 -5.77 -4.34
C TRP A 556 2.22 -6.35 -3.43
N SER A 557 1.86 -7.42 -2.76
CA SER A 557 2.68 -7.99 -1.70
C SER A 557 3.95 -8.72 -2.16
N GLY A 558 4.23 -8.73 -3.47
CA GLY A 558 5.38 -9.45 -4.04
C GLY A 558 5.09 -10.94 -4.26
N ASP A 559 6.15 -11.72 -4.48
CA ASP A 559 6.10 -13.13 -4.87
C ASP A 559 5.92 -14.03 -3.65
N VAL A 560 4.72 -14.11 -3.12
CA VAL A 560 4.40 -14.83 -1.89
C VAL A 560 3.99 -16.29 -2.12
N GLY A 561 4.07 -17.12 -1.07
CA GLY A 561 3.52 -18.46 -1.04
C GLY A 561 1.99 -18.48 -1.03
N HIS A 562 1.41 -19.67 -0.79
CA HIS A 562 -0.04 -19.88 -0.92
C HIS A 562 -0.72 -20.41 0.35
N ASP A 563 0.05 -20.87 1.35
CA ASP A 563 -0.50 -21.56 2.50
C ASP A 563 -1.34 -20.66 3.43
N TRP A 564 -2.01 -21.27 4.42
CA TRP A 564 -2.90 -20.57 5.35
C TRP A 564 -2.18 -19.51 6.20
N GLN A 565 -0.96 -19.77 6.60
CA GLN A 565 -0.14 -18.82 7.36
C GLN A 565 0.19 -17.61 6.49
N THR A 566 0.57 -17.86 5.24
CA THR A 566 0.85 -16.78 4.27
C THR A 566 -0.39 -15.94 4.05
N LEU A 567 -1.58 -16.53 3.80
CA LEU A 567 -2.82 -15.76 3.66
C LEU A 567 -3.06 -14.85 4.87
N ARG A 568 -2.96 -15.40 6.09
CA ARG A 568 -3.11 -14.62 7.31
C ARG A 568 -2.12 -13.46 7.39
N TYR A 569 -0.84 -13.72 7.11
CA TYR A 569 0.21 -12.69 7.17
C TYR A 569 0.06 -11.62 6.09
N GLN A 570 -0.49 -11.97 4.91
CA GLN A 570 -0.79 -10.99 3.87
C GLN A 570 -1.85 -9.99 4.32
N ILE A 571 -2.87 -10.41 5.04
CA ILE A 571 -3.91 -9.51 5.54
C ILE A 571 -3.30 -8.51 6.54
N SER A 572 -2.56 -9.01 7.54
CA SER A 572 -1.85 -8.14 8.50
C SER A 572 -0.88 -7.18 7.79
N ALA A 573 -0.18 -7.65 6.76
CA ALA A 573 0.75 -6.85 5.96
C ALA A 573 0.03 -5.73 5.18
N GLY A 574 -1.11 -6.02 4.55
CA GLY A 574 -1.95 -5.03 3.87
C GLY A 574 -2.52 -3.98 4.82
N LEU A 575 -2.94 -4.40 6.02
CA LEU A 575 -3.41 -3.48 7.06
C LEU A 575 -2.28 -2.57 7.56
N GLY A 576 -1.08 -3.11 7.79
CA GLY A 576 0.11 -2.33 8.15
C GLY A 576 0.52 -1.34 7.06
N PHE A 577 0.42 -1.75 5.80
CA PHE A 577 0.65 -0.90 4.63
C PHE A 577 -0.33 0.29 4.58
N ASN A 578 -1.62 0.04 4.80
CA ASN A 578 -2.64 1.10 4.81
C ASN A 578 -2.47 2.03 6.03
N ALA A 579 -2.11 1.49 7.20
CA ALA A 579 -1.77 2.28 8.39
C ALA A 579 -0.52 3.14 8.19
N ALA A 580 0.38 2.76 7.26
CA ALA A 580 1.51 3.58 6.86
C ALA A 580 1.16 4.69 5.85
N GLY A 581 -0.11 4.97 5.63
CA GLY A 581 -0.60 6.09 4.81
C GLY A 581 -0.81 5.79 3.34
N LEU A 582 -0.47 4.60 2.85
CA LEU A 582 -0.60 4.21 1.45
C LEU A 582 -1.96 3.53 1.19
N PRO A 583 -2.80 4.00 0.23
CA PRO A 583 -4.18 3.53 0.13
C PRO A 583 -4.41 2.30 -0.75
N TRP A 584 -3.57 2.06 -1.77
CA TRP A 584 -3.85 1.08 -2.82
C TRP A 584 -2.97 -0.14 -2.69
N TRP A 585 -3.54 -1.23 -2.22
CA TRP A 585 -2.85 -2.48 -1.97
C TRP A 585 -3.65 -3.67 -2.49
N THR A 586 -2.94 -4.72 -2.90
CA THR A 586 -3.48 -6.03 -3.25
C THR A 586 -2.41 -7.11 -3.05
N TYR A 587 -2.76 -8.34 -3.43
CA TYR A 587 -1.86 -9.48 -3.46
C TYR A 587 -2.13 -10.37 -4.68
N ASP A 588 -1.34 -11.40 -4.86
CA ASP A 588 -1.58 -12.45 -5.84
C ASP A 588 -2.53 -13.50 -5.24
N ALA A 589 -3.84 -13.39 -5.52
CA ALA A 589 -4.82 -14.31 -4.96
C ALA A 589 -4.50 -15.77 -5.34
N GLY A 590 -4.44 -16.63 -4.33
CA GLY A 590 -4.00 -18.02 -4.43
C GLY A 590 -2.50 -18.21 -4.24
N GLY A 591 -1.75 -17.13 -3.99
CA GLY A 591 -0.30 -17.11 -3.92
C GLY A 591 0.36 -17.06 -5.29
N PHE A 592 1.52 -16.40 -5.38
CA PHE A 592 2.34 -16.42 -6.59
C PHE A 592 2.95 -17.81 -6.80
N PHE A 593 3.59 -18.39 -5.78
CA PHE A 593 4.10 -19.76 -5.83
C PHE A 593 3.01 -20.75 -5.41
N ARG A 594 2.61 -21.62 -6.34
CA ARG A 594 1.53 -22.58 -6.20
C ARG A 594 2.03 -24.02 -6.25
N PRO A 595 1.32 -24.99 -5.67
CA PRO A 595 1.70 -26.38 -5.75
C PRO A 595 1.58 -26.89 -7.19
N TYR A 596 2.38 -27.89 -7.55
CA TYR A 596 2.39 -28.44 -8.90
C TYR A 596 1.04 -29.06 -9.29
N ASP A 597 0.36 -29.68 -8.32
CA ASP A 597 -0.95 -30.33 -8.49
C ASP A 597 -2.14 -29.40 -8.24
N GLN A 598 -1.95 -28.08 -8.35
CA GLN A 598 -2.89 -27.03 -7.99
C GLN A 598 -4.32 -27.21 -8.53
N TYR A 599 -4.50 -27.87 -9.68
CA TYR A 599 -5.81 -28.04 -10.30
C TYR A 599 -6.59 -29.27 -9.79
N THR A 600 -5.93 -30.16 -9.06
CA THR A 600 -6.51 -31.41 -8.51
C THR A 600 -6.39 -31.52 -7.00
N ASN A 601 -5.53 -30.71 -6.40
CA ASN A 601 -5.30 -30.69 -4.95
C ASN A 601 -6.45 -29.93 -4.25
N LYS A 602 -7.35 -30.69 -3.63
CA LYS A 602 -8.54 -30.13 -2.95
C LYS A 602 -8.19 -29.12 -1.87
N THR A 603 -7.12 -29.36 -1.12
CA THR A 603 -6.66 -28.44 -0.07
C THR A 603 -6.22 -27.12 -0.68
N TYR A 604 -5.48 -27.15 -1.79
CA TYR A 604 -5.07 -25.94 -2.46
C TYR A 604 -6.25 -25.22 -3.11
N ILE A 605 -7.18 -25.95 -3.72
CA ILE A 605 -8.41 -25.35 -4.32
C ILE A 605 -9.18 -24.60 -3.23
N GLU A 606 -9.35 -25.17 -2.03
CA GLU A 606 -9.96 -24.46 -0.90
C GLU A 606 -9.17 -23.20 -0.53
N GLN A 607 -7.83 -23.28 -0.43
CA GLN A 607 -6.98 -22.11 -0.21
C GLN A 607 -7.22 -21.03 -1.27
N MET A 608 -7.16 -21.41 -2.55
CA MET A 608 -7.39 -20.49 -3.68
C MET A 608 -8.73 -19.77 -3.56
N LEU A 609 -9.79 -20.48 -3.20
CA LEU A 609 -11.12 -19.90 -3.03
C LEU A 609 -11.14 -18.88 -1.89
N ARG A 610 -10.51 -19.18 -0.73
CA ARG A 610 -10.42 -18.22 0.40
C ARG A 610 -9.62 -16.98 0.03
N TRP A 611 -8.51 -17.13 -0.71
CA TRP A 611 -7.77 -15.96 -1.22
C TRP A 611 -8.63 -15.09 -2.13
N VAL A 612 -9.41 -15.68 -3.05
CA VAL A 612 -10.30 -14.92 -3.94
C VAL A 612 -11.42 -14.22 -3.18
N GLN A 613 -11.99 -14.87 -2.17
CA GLN A 613 -13.02 -14.27 -1.30
C GLN A 613 -12.52 -12.99 -0.64
N VAL A 614 -11.33 -13.03 -0.05
CA VAL A 614 -10.72 -11.84 0.58
C VAL A 614 -10.38 -10.80 -0.49
N SER A 615 -9.87 -11.21 -1.65
CA SER A 615 -9.51 -10.29 -2.75
C SER A 615 -10.68 -9.41 -3.21
N THR A 616 -11.91 -9.90 -3.10
CA THR A 616 -13.13 -9.13 -3.39
C THR A 616 -13.26 -7.87 -2.52
N PHE A 617 -12.74 -7.91 -1.29
CA PHE A 617 -12.77 -6.83 -0.31
C PHE A 617 -11.39 -6.17 -0.08
N LEU A 618 -10.51 -6.27 -1.06
CA LEU A 618 -9.27 -5.47 -1.11
C LEU A 618 -9.48 -4.23 -1.99
N PRO A 619 -8.62 -3.22 -1.89
CA PRO A 619 -8.67 -2.07 -2.79
C PRO A 619 -8.74 -2.47 -4.27
N LEU A 620 -7.96 -3.46 -4.69
CA LEU A 620 -8.03 -4.05 -6.04
C LEU A 620 -8.21 -5.57 -5.95
N MET A 621 -9.01 -6.13 -6.88
CA MET A 621 -9.24 -7.56 -6.99
C MET A 621 -8.39 -8.16 -8.11
N ARG A 622 -7.42 -9.00 -7.74
CA ARG A 622 -6.43 -9.56 -8.68
C ARG A 622 -6.16 -11.04 -8.41
N VAL A 623 -5.91 -11.78 -9.48
CA VAL A 623 -5.36 -13.14 -9.45
C VAL A 623 -4.06 -13.16 -10.24
N HIS A 624 -3.04 -13.82 -9.72
CA HIS A 624 -1.75 -14.04 -10.40
C HIS A 624 -1.09 -15.31 -9.88
N GLY A 625 -0.20 -15.92 -10.67
CA GLY A 625 0.54 -17.11 -10.25
C GLY A 625 1.65 -17.50 -11.22
N TYR A 626 2.78 -17.92 -10.63
CA TYR A 626 3.96 -18.38 -11.34
C TYR A 626 3.71 -19.69 -12.11
N THR A 627 4.02 -19.72 -13.40
CA THR A 627 3.82 -20.87 -14.30
C THR A 627 2.44 -21.54 -14.16
N SER A 628 1.40 -20.73 -13.90
CA SER A 628 0.06 -21.20 -13.57
C SER A 628 -0.96 -20.62 -14.52
N ASN A 629 -1.86 -21.47 -15.03
CA ASN A 629 -3.08 -21.02 -15.69
C ASN A 629 -4.11 -20.70 -14.62
N THR A 630 -4.20 -19.42 -14.28
CA THR A 630 -4.95 -18.92 -13.10
C THR A 630 -6.44 -18.68 -13.37
N GLU A 631 -6.91 -19.01 -14.56
CA GLU A 631 -8.29 -18.82 -14.99
C GLU A 631 -9.25 -19.71 -14.18
N PRO A 632 -10.44 -19.20 -13.83
CA PRO A 632 -11.40 -19.89 -12.96
C PRO A 632 -11.77 -21.30 -13.41
N TRP A 633 -11.90 -21.54 -14.71
CA TRP A 633 -12.31 -22.83 -15.29
C TRP A 633 -11.29 -23.96 -15.12
N ASN A 634 -10.06 -23.66 -14.72
CA ASN A 634 -9.03 -24.68 -14.53
C ASN A 634 -9.17 -25.45 -13.20
N TYR A 635 -9.94 -24.93 -12.24
CA TYR A 635 -10.07 -25.48 -10.88
C TYR A 635 -11.32 -26.36 -10.70
N GLY A 636 -12.06 -26.65 -11.79
CA GLY A 636 -13.30 -27.42 -11.77
C GLY A 636 -14.56 -26.56 -11.56
N ALA A 637 -15.72 -27.11 -11.91
CA ALA A 637 -16.96 -26.35 -12.02
C ALA A 637 -17.42 -25.71 -10.71
N GLU A 638 -17.25 -26.39 -9.58
CA GLU A 638 -17.62 -25.83 -8.25
C GLU A 638 -16.74 -24.63 -7.88
N ALA A 639 -15.42 -24.76 -8.06
CA ALA A 639 -14.50 -23.68 -7.79
C ALA A 639 -14.72 -22.49 -8.75
N GLN A 640 -14.92 -22.77 -10.04
CA GLN A 640 -15.25 -21.75 -11.04
C GLN A 640 -16.48 -20.96 -10.64
N LYS A 641 -17.55 -21.67 -10.18
CA LYS A 641 -18.78 -21.00 -9.71
C LYS A 641 -18.49 -20.05 -8.56
N VAL A 642 -17.79 -20.50 -7.52
CA VAL A 642 -17.47 -19.66 -6.35
C VAL A 642 -16.62 -18.46 -6.75
N ILE A 643 -15.58 -18.65 -7.56
CA ILE A 643 -14.74 -17.55 -8.06
C ILE A 643 -15.60 -16.54 -8.84
N THR A 644 -16.45 -17.03 -9.75
CA THR A 644 -17.32 -16.16 -10.54
C THR A 644 -18.32 -15.39 -9.69
N ASP A 645 -18.91 -16.01 -8.68
CA ASP A 645 -19.86 -15.36 -7.77
C ASP A 645 -19.20 -14.22 -6.98
N TYR A 646 -17.94 -14.40 -6.53
CA TYR A 646 -17.19 -13.35 -5.84
C TYR A 646 -16.71 -12.24 -6.79
N ILE A 647 -16.35 -12.57 -8.03
CA ILE A 647 -16.11 -11.56 -9.06
C ILE A 647 -17.38 -10.74 -9.32
N LYS A 648 -18.54 -11.39 -9.52
CA LYS A 648 -19.83 -10.71 -9.68
C LYS A 648 -20.20 -9.85 -8.48
N LEU A 649 -19.93 -10.32 -7.26
CA LEU A 649 -20.13 -9.53 -6.04
C LEU A 649 -19.27 -8.25 -6.07
N ARG A 650 -18.00 -8.32 -6.51
CA ARG A 650 -17.14 -7.15 -6.67
C ARG A 650 -17.77 -6.10 -7.58
N TYR A 651 -18.34 -6.52 -8.70
CA TYR A 651 -19.01 -5.62 -9.65
C TYR A 651 -20.32 -5.03 -9.07
N ARG A 652 -21.05 -5.80 -8.28
CA ARG A 652 -22.23 -5.29 -7.58
C ARG A 652 -21.87 -4.28 -6.49
N LEU A 653 -20.72 -4.41 -5.86
CA LEU A 653 -20.22 -3.46 -4.86
C LEU A 653 -19.60 -2.19 -5.47
N LEU A 654 -19.44 -2.07 -6.79
CA LEU A 654 -18.77 -0.92 -7.42
C LEU A 654 -19.36 0.45 -7.06
N PRO A 655 -20.67 0.67 -6.93
CA PRO A 655 -21.21 1.96 -6.48
C PRO A 655 -20.69 2.36 -5.10
N TYR A 656 -20.60 1.39 -4.18
CA TYR A 656 -19.99 1.59 -2.87
C TYR A 656 -18.49 1.83 -2.97
N ILE A 657 -17.77 0.94 -3.64
CA ILE A 657 -16.30 0.98 -3.76
C ILE A 657 -15.86 2.29 -4.41
N TYR A 658 -16.48 2.70 -5.53
CA TYR A 658 -16.08 3.90 -6.25
C TYR A 658 -16.33 5.18 -5.45
N SER A 659 -17.42 5.22 -4.66
CA SER A 659 -17.68 6.32 -3.73
C SER A 659 -16.64 6.37 -2.60
N GLN A 660 -16.19 5.21 -2.09
CA GLN A 660 -15.11 5.18 -1.09
C GLN A 660 -13.76 5.59 -1.71
N VAL A 661 -13.48 5.19 -2.97
CA VAL A 661 -12.27 5.62 -3.72
C VAL A 661 -12.25 7.15 -3.88
N ALA A 662 -13.40 7.78 -4.13
CA ALA A 662 -13.50 9.24 -4.17
C ALA A 662 -13.11 9.86 -2.81
N LYS A 663 -13.61 9.33 -1.69
CA LYS A 663 -13.20 9.77 -0.34
C LYS A 663 -11.69 9.59 -0.10
N VAL A 664 -11.09 8.52 -0.60
CA VAL A 664 -9.64 8.32 -0.50
C VAL A 664 -8.89 9.43 -1.23
N SER A 665 -9.32 9.81 -2.42
CA SER A 665 -8.66 10.82 -3.25
C SER A 665 -8.92 12.26 -2.78
N PHE A 666 -10.16 12.58 -2.37
CA PHE A 666 -10.54 13.95 -1.98
C PHE A 666 -10.28 14.24 -0.50
N ASP A 667 -10.60 13.28 0.38
CA ASP A 667 -10.61 13.51 1.84
C ASP A 667 -9.39 12.87 2.52
N GLY A 668 -8.59 12.08 1.81
CA GLY A 668 -7.48 11.31 2.38
C GLY A 668 -7.95 10.13 3.23
N SER A 669 -9.17 9.61 3.03
CA SER A 669 -9.70 8.43 3.72
C SER A 669 -8.96 7.15 3.32
N THR A 670 -9.31 6.02 3.93
CA THR A 670 -8.69 4.71 3.68
C THR A 670 -9.78 3.67 3.40
N LEU A 671 -9.60 2.84 2.36
CA LEU A 671 -10.60 1.84 1.96
C LEU A 671 -10.43 0.53 2.74
N MET A 672 -9.23 -0.04 2.84
CA MET A 672 -8.92 -1.20 3.69
C MET A 672 -8.40 -0.70 5.02
N ARG A 673 -9.22 -0.74 6.08
CA ARG A 673 -9.02 -0.01 7.33
C ARG A 673 -8.71 -0.96 8.48
N PRO A 674 -7.53 -0.90 9.11
CA PRO A 674 -7.33 -1.52 10.43
C PRO A 674 -8.40 -1.02 11.42
N LEU A 675 -8.83 -1.88 12.34
CA LEU A 675 -9.94 -1.54 13.24
C LEU A 675 -9.66 -0.33 14.15
N VAL A 676 -8.40 0.04 14.37
CA VAL A 676 -8.00 1.27 15.10
C VAL A 676 -8.55 2.55 14.48
N PHE A 677 -8.85 2.56 13.18
CA PHE A 677 -9.41 3.74 12.51
C PHE A 677 -10.82 4.09 13.01
N ASP A 678 -11.62 3.05 13.28
CA ASP A 678 -13.03 3.17 13.62
C ASP A 678 -13.33 2.87 15.09
N PHE A 679 -12.47 2.09 15.78
CA PHE A 679 -12.71 1.54 17.11
C PHE A 679 -11.50 1.71 18.05
N ALA A 680 -10.89 2.89 18.06
CA ALA A 680 -9.68 3.18 18.85
C ALA A 680 -9.82 3.00 20.38
N ASN A 681 -11.05 2.99 20.89
CA ASN A 681 -11.35 2.79 22.33
C ASN A 681 -11.70 1.34 22.67
N ASP A 682 -11.83 0.46 21.69
CA ASP A 682 -12.14 -0.95 21.88
C ASP A 682 -10.86 -1.78 21.88
N LYS A 683 -10.36 -2.15 23.06
CA LYS A 683 -9.11 -2.90 23.20
C LYS A 683 -9.09 -4.20 22.39
N ARG A 684 -10.21 -4.95 22.34
CA ARG A 684 -10.28 -6.20 21.58
C ARG A 684 -10.23 -5.97 20.07
N ALA A 685 -10.79 -4.85 19.60
CA ALA A 685 -10.66 -4.44 18.20
C ALA A 685 -9.20 -4.06 17.86
N LEU A 686 -8.47 -3.41 18.78
CA LEU A 686 -7.06 -3.06 18.60
C LEU A 686 -6.14 -4.30 18.52
N GLU A 687 -6.54 -5.42 19.06
CA GLU A 687 -5.81 -6.70 19.06
C GLU A 687 -6.10 -7.56 17.83
N GLN A 688 -7.09 -7.18 16.98
CA GLN A 688 -7.39 -7.92 15.75
C GLN A 688 -6.36 -7.60 14.66
N ASP A 689 -5.76 -8.63 14.09
CA ASP A 689 -4.70 -8.54 13.08
C ASP A 689 -5.11 -9.03 11.67
N VAL A 690 -6.32 -9.58 11.52
CA VAL A 690 -6.87 -10.06 10.25
C VAL A 690 -8.28 -9.56 9.94
N GLU A 691 -9.02 -9.08 10.94
CA GLU A 691 -10.32 -8.46 10.73
C GLU A 691 -10.15 -6.98 10.42
N TYR A 692 -10.92 -6.47 9.47
CA TYR A 692 -10.78 -5.08 9.03
C TYR A 692 -12.08 -4.50 8.47
N MET A 693 -12.17 -3.17 8.45
CA MET A 693 -13.24 -2.48 7.75
C MET A 693 -12.88 -2.28 6.28
N PHE A 694 -13.81 -2.59 5.38
CA PHE A 694 -13.75 -2.23 3.97
C PHE A 694 -14.66 -1.02 3.72
N GLY A 695 -14.05 0.15 3.62
CA GLY A 695 -14.71 1.42 3.77
C GLY A 695 -15.31 1.59 5.17
N GLU A 696 -16.30 2.46 5.31
CA GLU A 696 -16.84 2.84 6.61
C GLU A 696 -17.90 1.86 7.16
N SER A 697 -18.39 0.92 6.33
CA SER A 697 -19.62 0.16 6.64
C SER A 697 -19.44 -1.34 6.73
N ILE A 698 -18.45 -1.95 6.05
CA ILE A 698 -18.34 -3.40 5.90
C ILE A 698 -17.18 -3.92 6.74
N LEU A 699 -17.46 -4.83 7.70
CA LEU A 699 -16.44 -5.61 8.41
C LEU A 699 -16.21 -6.92 7.67
N VAL A 700 -14.97 -7.21 7.38
CA VAL A 700 -14.51 -8.43 6.72
C VAL A 700 -13.76 -9.30 7.71
N SER A 701 -14.15 -10.57 7.82
CA SER A 701 -13.51 -11.56 8.69
C SER A 701 -13.00 -12.73 7.85
N PRO A 702 -11.74 -12.66 7.37
CA PRO A 702 -11.15 -13.67 6.50
C PRO A 702 -11.02 -15.04 7.15
N VAL A 703 -11.41 -16.09 6.44
CA VAL A 703 -11.21 -17.48 6.88
C VAL A 703 -9.81 -17.92 6.47
N CYS A 704 -8.90 -17.97 7.45
CA CYS A 704 -7.49 -18.32 7.25
C CYS A 704 -7.15 -19.74 7.74
N ALA A 705 -8.09 -20.67 7.60
CA ALA A 705 -7.89 -22.09 7.93
C ALA A 705 -8.70 -22.98 7.00
N GLY A 706 -8.20 -24.17 6.72
CA GLY A 706 -8.86 -25.16 5.87
C GLY A 706 -9.74 -26.16 6.62
N GLY A 707 -10.75 -26.67 5.92
CA GLY A 707 -11.63 -27.73 6.44
C GLY A 707 -12.52 -27.29 7.59
N VAL A 708 -12.76 -25.99 7.78
CA VAL A 708 -13.57 -25.43 8.86
C VAL A 708 -15.01 -25.20 8.40
N ASN A 709 -15.96 -25.50 9.27
CA ASN A 709 -17.39 -25.28 9.05
C ASN A 709 -17.97 -24.11 9.89
N GLU A 710 -17.17 -23.62 10.82
CA GLU A 710 -17.51 -22.48 11.67
C GLU A 710 -16.33 -21.54 11.77
N TRP A 711 -16.60 -20.26 11.93
CA TRP A 711 -15.58 -19.23 12.08
C TRP A 711 -15.98 -18.24 13.17
N GLN A 712 -14.99 -17.80 13.93
CA GLN A 712 -15.19 -16.80 14.98
C GLN A 712 -14.80 -15.42 14.46
N THR A 713 -15.68 -14.46 14.68
CA THR A 713 -15.48 -13.05 14.32
C THR A 713 -15.71 -12.19 15.55
N TYR A 714 -14.80 -11.25 15.80
CA TYR A 714 -15.06 -10.21 16.79
C TYR A 714 -15.83 -9.06 16.14
N LEU A 715 -17.01 -8.76 16.66
CA LEU A 715 -17.80 -7.61 16.25
C LEU A 715 -17.48 -6.44 17.20
N PRO A 716 -16.75 -5.40 16.77
CA PRO A 716 -16.38 -4.29 17.63
C PRO A 716 -17.57 -3.61 18.32
N GLU A 717 -17.31 -2.95 19.44
CA GLU A 717 -18.33 -2.22 20.20
C GLU A 717 -19.03 -1.17 19.32
N HIS A 718 -20.35 -1.35 19.16
CA HIS A 718 -21.18 -0.45 18.37
C HIS A 718 -22.64 -0.54 18.81
N ASP A 719 -23.24 0.57 19.26
CA ASP A 719 -24.58 0.61 19.82
C ASP A 719 -25.67 0.12 18.88
N ALA A 720 -25.54 0.40 17.57
CA ALA A 720 -26.49 -0.07 16.58
C ALA A 720 -26.33 -1.55 16.22
N GLY A 721 -25.25 -2.21 16.68
CA GLY A 721 -24.91 -3.57 16.36
C GLY A 721 -24.43 -3.78 14.92
N TRP A 722 -24.46 -5.02 14.49
CA TRP A 722 -23.95 -5.49 13.19
C TRP A 722 -24.97 -6.37 12.49
N TYR A 723 -24.95 -6.38 11.18
CA TYR A 723 -25.81 -7.20 10.34
C TYR A 723 -24.96 -8.15 9.50
N ASP A 724 -25.23 -9.44 9.55
CA ASP A 724 -24.65 -10.38 8.60
C ASP A 724 -25.00 -9.98 7.17
N PHE A 725 -24.00 -9.80 6.34
CA PHE A 725 -24.17 -9.29 4.96
C PHE A 725 -25.05 -10.20 4.09
N TRP A 726 -24.98 -11.51 4.34
CA TRP A 726 -25.66 -12.52 3.52
C TRP A 726 -27.10 -12.74 3.91
N SER A 727 -27.36 -12.86 5.20
CA SER A 727 -28.69 -13.20 5.74
C SER A 727 -29.48 -12.01 6.27
N GLY A 728 -28.82 -10.89 6.55
CA GLY A 728 -29.42 -9.74 7.23
C GLY A 728 -29.67 -9.95 8.73
N LYS A 729 -29.24 -11.08 9.32
CA LYS A 729 -29.35 -11.32 10.75
C LYS A 729 -28.56 -10.30 11.54
N ARG A 730 -29.19 -9.71 12.59
CA ARG A 730 -28.57 -8.73 13.47
C ARG A 730 -27.82 -9.38 14.62
N PHE A 731 -26.68 -8.82 14.99
CA PHE A 731 -25.85 -9.16 16.16
C PHE A 731 -25.55 -7.89 16.97
N ASN A 732 -25.20 -8.06 18.25
CA ASN A 732 -24.73 -6.94 19.06
C ASN A 732 -23.26 -6.64 18.75
N GLY A 733 -22.81 -5.42 19.13
CA GLY A 733 -21.39 -5.08 19.18
C GLY A 733 -20.74 -5.50 20.51
N GLY A 734 -19.40 -5.54 20.54
CA GLY A 734 -18.61 -5.89 21.71
C GLY A 734 -18.50 -7.40 21.99
N GLU A 735 -18.96 -8.26 21.09
CA GLU A 735 -19.00 -9.71 21.30
C GLU A 735 -18.30 -10.48 20.18
N GLN A 736 -17.82 -11.66 20.53
CA GLN A 736 -17.32 -12.63 19.56
C GLN A 736 -18.47 -13.53 19.13
N VAL A 737 -18.71 -13.60 17.83
CA VAL A 737 -19.76 -14.43 17.27
C VAL A 737 -19.18 -15.60 16.49
N THR A 738 -19.81 -16.77 16.61
CA THR A 738 -19.51 -17.93 15.78
C THR A 738 -20.55 -18.04 14.67
N THR A 739 -20.09 -18.06 13.43
CA THR A 739 -20.97 -18.22 12.26
C THR A 739 -20.58 -19.48 11.49
N SER A 740 -21.58 -20.16 10.94
CA SER A 740 -21.35 -21.26 10.02
C SER A 740 -20.76 -20.70 8.73
N VAL A 741 -19.71 -21.35 8.25
CA VAL A 741 -19.04 -21.00 7.00
C VAL A 741 -19.07 -22.19 6.05
N SER A 742 -19.42 -21.92 4.79
CA SER A 742 -19.22 -22.85 3.68
C SER A 742 -18.11 -22.33 2.79
N ILE A 743 -17.68 -23.16 1.84
CA ILE A 743 -16.71 -22.69 0.85
C ILE A 743 -17.28 -21.57 -0.06
N GLU A 744 -18.59 -21.41 -0.10
CA GLU A 744 -19.26 -20.38 -0.88
C GLU A 744 -19.36 -19.04 -0.16
N ARG A 745 -19.12 -19.00 1.16
CA ARG A 745 -19.33 -17.80 1.98
C ARG A 745 -18.22 -17.58 2.99
N MET A 746 -17.71 -16.36 3.00
CA MET A 746 -16.84 -15.82 4.04
C MET A 746 -17.67 -14.92 4.97
N PRO A 747 -17.43 -14.88 6.29
CA PRO A 747 -18.10 -13.96 7.18
C PRO A 747 -17.82 -12.50 6.80
N VAL A 748 -18.90 -11.77 6.56
CA VAL A 748 -18.91 -10.33 6.25
C VAL A 748 -20.08 -9.71 7.00
N PHE A 749 -19.83 -8.60 7.67
CA PHE A 749 -20.86 -7.90 8.45
C PHE A 749 -20.98 -6.44 8.02
N VAL A 750 -22.16 -5.87 8.19
CA VAL A 750 -22.41 -4.46 7.93
C VAL A 750 -22.77 -3.78 9.25
N LYS A 751 -22.12 -2.66 9.49
CA LYS A 751 -22.35 -1.85 10.69
C LYS A 751 -23.79 -1.30 10.70
N GLY A 752 -24.50 -1.42 11.80
CA GLY A 752 -25.80 -0.78 11.99
C GLY A 752 -25.67 0.76 11.87
N GLY A 753 -26.67 1.42 11.32
CA GLY A 753 -26.54 2.81 10.93
C GLY A 753 -25.68 3.01 9.67
N SER A 754 -25.85 2.13 8.67
CA SER A 754 -25.17 2.23 7.38
C SER A 754 -26.15 2.26 6.21
N ILE A 755 -25.72 2.88 5.11
CA ILE A 755 -26.40 2.86 3.82
C ILE A 755 -25.42 2.29 2.80
N LEU A 756 -25.78 1.20 2.13
CA LEU A 756 -24.93 0.48 1.21
C LEU A 756 -25.55 0.44 -0.19
N PRO A 757 -25.00 1.15 -1.18
CA PRO A 757 -25.44 1.05 -2.57
C PRO A 757 -24.87 -0.22 -3.22
N ILE A 758 -25.75 -1.02 -3.83
CA ILE A 758 -25.44 -2.26 -4.53
C ILE A 758 -25.91 -2.14 -5.97
N GLY A 759 -25.03 -2.30 -6.94
CA GLY A 759 -25.36 -2.28 -8.37
C GLY A 759 -25.89 -3.62 -8.88
N GLU A 760 -26.27 -3.63 -10.14
CA GLU A 760 -26.63 -4.84 -10.88
C GLU A 760 -25.38 -5.62 -11.32
N GLU A 761 -25.57 -6.89 -11.67
CA GLU A 761 -24.52 -7.69 -12.32
C GLU A 761 -24.20 -7.13 -13.70
N ARG A 762 -22.89 -7.11 -14.02
CA ARG A 762 -22.37 -6.58 -15.28
C ARG A 762 -21.09 -7.32 -15.69
N GLN A 763 -20.74 -7.26 -16.96
CA GLN A 763 -19.54 -7.92 -17.50
C GLN A 763 -18.28 -7.04 -17.42
N HIS A 764 -18.46 -5.72 -17.34
CA HIS A 764 -17.39 -4.74 -17.19
C HIS A 764 -17.94 -3.44 -16.53
N VAL A 765 -17.08 -2.58 -16.03
CA VAL A 765 -17.51 -1.39 -15.27
C VAL A 765 -18.28 -0.37 -16.09
N GLY A 766 -18.05 -0.32 -17.41
CA GLY A 766 -18.76 0.59 -18.33
C GLY A 766 -20.15 0.11 -18.74
N GLU A 767 -20.51 -1.17 -18.49
CA GLU A 767 -21.81 -1.71 -18.86
C GLU A 767 -22.93 -1.15 -17.97
N LYS A 768 -24.09 -0.84 -18.56
CA LYS A 768 -25.29 -0.44 -17.83
C LYS A 768 -25.07 0.80 -16.91
N SER A 769 -24.55 1.89 -17.47
CA SER A 769 -24.29 3.11 -16.71
C SER A 769 -25.57 3.71 -16.05
N ASP A 770 -26.74 3.47 -16.63
CA ASP A 770 -28.07 3.90 -16.18
C ASP A 770 -28.82 2.83 -15.35
N ALA A 771 -28.21 1.68 -15.08
CA ALA A 771 -28.82 0.59 -14.33
C ALA A 771 -29.34 1.05 -12.95
N SER A 772 -30.32 0.30 -12.42
CA SER A 772 -30.83 0.54 -11.08
C SER A 772 -29.77 0.28 -10.01
N ILE A 773 -29.87 0.99 -8.90
CA ILE A 773 -28.99 0.77 -7.73
C ILE A 773 -29.89 0.43 -6.54
N GLU A 774 -29.62 -0.72 -5.91
CA GLU A 774 -30.22 -1.07 -4.64
C GLU A 774 -29.56 -0.27 -3.51
N ILE A 775 -30.35 0.45 -2.74
CA ILE A 775 -29.91 1.22 -1.57
C ILE A 775 -30.35 0.44 -0.33
N ARG A 776 -29.43 -0.32 0.25
CA ARG A 776 -29.69 -1.10 1.48
C ARG A 776 -29.49 -0.21 2.70
N VAL A 777 -30.54 -0.06 3.51
CA VAL A 777 -30.50 0.63 4.79
C VAL A 777 -30.38 -0.40 5.91
N TYR A 778 -29.35 -0.25 6.74
CA TYR A 778 -29.13 -1.04 7.94
C TYR A 778 -29.43 -0.17 9.15
N PRO A 779 -30.62 -0.31 9.75
CA PRO A 779 -31.09 0.60 10.80
C PRO A 779 -30.34 0.42 12.13
N GLY A 780 -30.76 1.18 13.17
CA GLY A 780 -30.22 1.15 14.53
C GLY A 780 -29.64 2.48 14.98
N ARG A 781 -29.31 3.37 14.04
CA ARG A 781 -28.94 4.78 14.25
C ARG A 781 -29.03 5.55 12.94
N ASP A 782 -28.96 6.87 13.03
CA ASP A 782 -28.87 7.73 11.86
C ASP A 782 -27.67 7.35 10.99
N ALA A 783 -27.85 7.42 9.67
CA ALA A 783 -26.81 7.10 8.69
C ALA A 783 -26.77 8.10 7.55
N GLN A 784 -25.62 8.20 6.91
CA GLN A 784 -25.43 8.98 5.69
C GLN A 784 -24.51 8.26 4.72
N PHE A 785 -24.69 8.52 3.43
CA PHE A 785 -23.82 8.03 2.38
C PHE A 785 -23.85 9.03 1.20
N GLU A 786 -22.73 9.20 0.54
CA GLU A 786 -22.59 10.00 -0.66
C GLU A 786 -22.21 9.11 -1.85
N LEU A 787 -23.12 8.99 -2.80
CA LEU A 787 -22.87 8.28 -4.05
C LEU A 787 -22.15 9.22 -5.01
N TYR A 788 -20.90 8.88 -5.31
CA TYR A 788 -20.05 9.61 -6.24
C TYR A 788 -20.07 8.96 -7.62
N GLU A 789 -20.19 9.76 -8.67
CA GLU A 789 -20.09 9.32 -10.06
C GLU A 789 -19.39 10.37 -10.92
N ASP A 790 -18.58 9.92 -11.88
CA ASP A 790 -17.91 10.73 -12.90
C ASP A 790 -17.78 9.94 -14.22
N GLU A 791 -16.99 10.44 -15.16
CA GLU A 791 -16.76 9.79 -16.46
C GLU A 791 -15.94 8.48 -16.35
N GLY A 792 -15.24 8.24 -15.24
CA GLY A 792 -14.59 6.97 -14.89
C GLY A 792 -13.17 6.78 -15.39
N ASP A 793 -12.72 7.45 -16.44
CA ASP A 793 -11.42 7.16 -17.08
C ASP A 793 -10.59 8.41 -17.45
N ASN A 794 -11.08 9.61 -17.19
CA ASN A 794 -10.37 10.84 -17.49
C ASN A 794 -10.13 11.71 -16.24
N TYR A 795 -9.40 12.81 -16.41
CA TYR A 795 -9.09 13.74 -15.33
C TYR A 795 -10.07 14.92 -15.22
N ASN A 796 -11.22 14.89 -15.90
CA ASN A 796 -12.20 15.99 -15.85
C ASN A 796 -12.75 16.21 -14.43
N TYR A 797 -12.75 15.18 -13.58
CA TYR A 797 -13.10 15.30 -12.16
C TYR A 797 -12.24 16.32 -11.39
N GLU A 798 -10.98 16.53 -11.78
CA GLU A 798 -10.10 17.55 -11.17
C GLU A 798 -10.63 18.97 -11.43
N GLN A 799 -11.50 19.15 -12.42
CA GLN A 799 -12.15 20.40 -12.79
C GLN A 799 -13.63 20.43 -12.36
N GLY A 800 -14.06 19.47 -11.53
CA GLY A 800 -15.42 19.43 -10.99
C GLY A 800 -16.42 18.66 -11.86
N ALA A 801 -16.00 17.95 -12.92
CA ALA A 801 -16.88 17.10 -13.72
C ALA A 801 -17.19 15.77 -13.01
N TYR A 802 -18.03 15.82 -11.99
CA TYR A 802 -18.55 14.68 -11.25
C TYR A 802 -19.90 15.04 -10.62
N SER A 803 -20.61 14.04 -10.15
CA SER A 803 -21.85 14.25 -9.39
C SER A 803 -21.85 13.52 -8.05
N ILE A 804 -22.52 14.12 -7.06
CA ILE A 804 -22.74 13.54 -5.74
C ILE A 804 -24.24 13.51 -5.46
N ILE A 805 -24.72 12.35 -5.01
CA ILE A 805 -26.08 12.16 -4.50
C ILE A 805 -26.00 11.74 -3.04
N GLY A 806 -26.42 12.62 -2.14
CA GLY A 806 -26.44 12.36 -0.69
C GLY A 806 -27.67 11.55 -0.28
N PHE A 807 -27.44 10.52 0.53
CA PHE A 807 -28.47 9.73 1.21
C PHE A 807 -28.36 9.98 2.70
N LYS A 808 -29.48 10.20 3.38
CA LYS A 808 -29.55 10.40 4.83
C LYS A 808 -30.70 9.62 5.42
N TRP A 809 -30.40 8.72 6.34
CA TRP A 809 -31.38 7.96 7.11
C TRP A 809 -31.60 8.59 8.48
N ASP A 810 -32.86 8.86 8.82
CA ASP A 810 -33.32 9.25 10.16
C ASP A 810 -33.96 8.00 10.82
N ASP A 811 -33.19 7.37 11.71
CA ASP A 811 -33.58 6.09 12.29
C ASP A 811 -34.82 6.21 13.15
N LYS A 812 -35.00 7.30 13.91
CA LYS A 812 -36.17 7.53 14.75
C LYS A 812 -37.42 7.70 13.95
N LYS A 813 -37.37 8.38 12.80
CA LYS A 813 -38.53 8.62 11.92
C LYS A 813 -38.75 7.52 10.89
N GLN A 814 -37.77 6.63 10.73
CA GLN A 814 -37.74 5.61 9.68
C GLN A 814 -37.91 6.24 8.28
N ILE A 815 -37.11 7.29 8.01
CA ILE A 815 -37.17 8.04 6.76
C ILE A 815 -35.77 8.10 6.12
N LEU A 816 -35.70 7.64 4.87
CA LEU A 816 -34.55 7.89 3.99
C LEU A 816 -34.80 9.16 3.17
N SER A 817 -33.92 10.12 3.25
CA SER A 817 -33.88 11.31 2.38
C SER A 817 -32.80 11.13 1.34
N ILE A 818 -33.17 11.26 0.06
CA ILE A 818 -32.26 11.35 -1.08
C ILE A 818 -32.17 12.84 -1.45
N ALA A 819 -30.99 13.44 -1.38
CA ALA A 819 -30.78 14.86 -1.60
C ALA A 819 -30.91 15.25 -3.09
N ASN A 820 -30.91 16.56 -3.39
CA ASN A 820 -30.68 17.01 -4.75
C ASN A 820 -29.31 16.55 -5.22
N ARG A 821 -29.19 16.10 -6.46
CA ARG A 821 -27.90 15.82 -7.09
C ARG A 821 -27.09 17.11 -7.20
N GLN A 822 -25.82 17.02 -6.83
CA GLN A 822 -24.85 18.12 -6.94
C GLN A 822 -23.85 17.77 -8.03
N GLY A 823 -23.47 18.76 -8.84
CA GLY A 823 -22.53 18.59 -9.94
C GLY A 823 -23.12 17.87 -11.17
N GLU A 824 -22.31 17.83 -12.21
CA GLU A 824 -22.65 17.19 -13.49
C GLU A 824 -21.37 16.70 -14.18
N TYR A 825 -21.50 15.71 -15.07
CA TYR A 825 -20.43 15.21 -15.93
C TYR A 825 -20.99 14.71 -17.26
N GLN A 826 -20.17 14.58 -18.28
CA GLN A 826 -20.58 14.09 -19.58
C GLN A 826 -21.05 12.62 -19.50
N GLY A 827 -22.20 12.32 -20.10
CA GLY A 827 -22.80 10.98 -20.06
C GLY A 827 -23.59 10.67 -18.77
N MET A 828 -23.75 11.64 -17.88
CA MET A 828 -24.51 11.45 -16.64
C MET A 828 -25.97 11.08 -16.91
N PRO A 829 -26.52 9.98 -16.29
CA PRO A 829 -27.91 9.60 -16.43
C PRO A 829 -28.87 10.70 -15.97
N GLN A 830 -29.83 11.07 -16.79
CA GLN A 830 -30.83 12.10 -16.46
C GLN A 830 -31.82 11.63 -15.37
N SER A 831 -32.11 10.33 -15.37
CA SER A 831 -32.89 9.68 -14.30
C SER A 831 -32.30 8.34 -13.94
N ARG A 832 -32.50 7.91 -12.70
CA ARG A 832 -32.09 6.62 -12.20
C ARG A 832 -33.16 6.01 -11.33
N GLU A 833 -33.26 4.69 -11.34
CA GLU A 833 -34.08 3.94 -10.40
C GLU A 833 -33.25 3.58 -9.17
N PHE A 834 -33.75 3.91 -7.98
CA PHE A 834 -33.24 3.42 -6.72
C PHE A 834 -34.22 2.42 -6.12
N VAL A 835 -33.75 1.21 -5.84
CA VAL A 835 -34.50 0.20 -5.12
C VAL A 835 -34.12 0.26 -3.65
N VAL A 836 -34.87 1.00 -2.84
CA VAL A 836 -34.54 1.13 -1.41
C VAL A 836 -35.02 -0.09 -0.66
N THR A 837 -34.12 -0.72 0.08
CA THR A 837 -34.37 -1.98 0.83
C THR A 837 -34.06 -1.80 2.31
N MET A 838 -34.97 -2.20 3.18
CA MET A 838 -34.76 -2.25 4.63
C MET A 838 -35.57 -3.41 5.23
N ASN A 839 -34.92 -4.27 6.00
CA ASN A 839 -35.56 -5.43 6.70
C ASN A 839 -36.51 -6.24 5.79
N GLY A 840 -36.12 -6.46 4.54
CA GLY A 840 -36.91 -7.22 3.56
C GLY A 840 -38.00 -6.41 2.84
N THR A 841 -38.33 -5.21 3.29
CA THR A 841 -39.23 -4.29 2.58
C THR A 841 -38.48 -3.57 1.46
N LYS A 842 -39.14 -3.46 0.29
CA LYS A 842 -38.55 -2.77 -0.90
C LYS A 842 -39.47 -1.66 -1.38
N GLN A 843 -38.89 -0.53 -1.73
CA GLN A 843 -39.58 0.58 -2.40
C GLN A 843 -38.75 1.04 -3.63
N VAL A 844 -39.43 1.21 -4.75
CA VAL A 844 -38.78 1.63 -6.01
C VAL A 844 -39.01 3.13 -6.22
N ILE A 845 -37.94 3.86 -6.42
CA ILE A 845 -37.93 5.32 -6.54
C ILE A 845 -37.32 5.72 -7.88
N LYS A 846 -38.09 6.40 -8.71
CA LYS A 846 -37.56 7.09 -9.89
C LYS A 846 -36.98 8.43 -9.48
N TYR A 847 -35.67 8.54 -9.50
CA TYR A 847 -34.93 9.73 -9.12
C TYR A 847 -34.49 10.51 -10.37
N VAL A 848 -34.82 11.79 -10.39
CA VAL A 848 -34.55 12.72 -11.50
C VAL A 848 -33.68 13.93 -11.08
N GLY A 849 -32.80 13.72 -10.12
CA GLY A 849 -31.88 14.74 -9.59
C GLY A 849 -32.51 15.67 -8.54
N LYS A 850 -33.76 15.46 -8.14
CA LYS A 850 -34.47 16.26 -7.13
C LYS A 850 -34.69 15.47 -5.85
N ARG A 851 -34.71 16.20 -4.73
CA ARG A 851 -34.94 15.61 -3.40
C ARG A 851 -36.17 14.72 -3.36
N VAL A 852 -36.02 13.53 -2.78
CA VAL A 852 -37.11 12.59 -2.52
C VAL A 852 -36.97 12.06 -1.08
N THR A 853 -38.09 11.74 -0.45
CA THR A 853 -38.09 11.06 0.86
C THR A 853 -38.87 9.75 0.76
N VAL A 854 -38.36 8.73 1.41
CA VAL A 854 -38.91 7.38 1.46
C VAL A 854 -39.15 7.01 2.92
N LYS A 855 -40.36 6.66 3.29
CA LYS A 855 -40.72 6.28 4.66
C LYS A 855 -40.97 4.76 4.73
N PHE A 856 -40.43 4.11 5.76
CA PHE A 856 -40.62 2.69 6.06
C PHE A 856 -41.50 2.47 7.29
#